data_d72e96a3d3ba2aaddac76ae0acee72a8
#
_entry.id   d72e96a3d3ba2aaddac76ae0acee72a8
#
_cell.length_a   1.000
_cell.length_b   1.000
_cell.length_c   1.000
_cell.angle_alpha   90.00
_cell.angle_beta   90.00
_cell.angle_gamma   90.00
#
_symmetry.space_group_name_H-M   'P 1'
#
loop_
_entity.id
_entity.type
_entity.pdbx_description
1 polymer ?
#
loop_
_entity_poly.entity_id
_entity_poly.type
_entity_poly.pdbx_seq_one_letter_code
_entity_poly.pdbx_strand_id
1 'polypeptide(L)'
;MTVDYNSKAYLDKVDAWWRAANYISAAQMYLKDNPLLKRKVVENDLKAHPIGHWGTVPGQNFIYAHLNRTINKYDLDMFYIEGPGHGGQVMVSNSYLDGSYTELNPTIPQNEEGFKHLCKIFSFPGGIASHAAPETPGSIHEGGELGYALSHAAGAVLDNPDVIAATVIGDGEGETGPLMAGWLSNTFLNPVNDGAVLPIFYLNGGKIHNPTIFERKTDEELALFFEGLGWKPIFANVTAISDDHEAAHALFAEKLDEAIEEIKKVQAEARKGSAEEATQPVYPVLIARIPKGWTGPKAWEGTPIEGGFRAHQVPIPVDAHHMEHVDALLSWLESYRPAELFDETGKLLPEIAEIAPKGDRRMAMNPITNAGVIKPMNTADWKKHAFKIETPGAIMAQDMIEFGKYAADLVDANPDNFRIFGPDETKSNRLQEVFTRTSRQWLGRMKPDYDEALSPAGRVIDSQLSEHQAEGMLEGYVLTGRHGFFASYESFLRVVDSMITQHFKWLRKSKTHTTWRKNYPALNLIATSTVFQQDHNGYTHQDPGILTHLAEKTPEYIREYLPADTNTLLAVMDQAFKAEDVINLIVSSKHPRPQFYSAAEAEELVREGYKVIDWASTVSADEEPDLVIAAAGTEPNLEALAAVTILHKAFPELKIRFVNVVDILKLRHPSVDARGLSDEEFDKVFTTDKPVIFAFHGYEGMIRDIFFNRHNHNLRVHGYRENGDITTPFDMRVMSELDRFHLAQDAANAALGAEAAEFAAQMDETVAFHNAYIRENGDDIPEVQNWKWENVNK
;
A
#
# COMPACT_ATOMS: atom_id res chain seq x y z
N MET A 1 -46.76 -7.86 -3.26
CA MET A 1 -46.44 -8.59 -1.98
C MET A 1 -45.02 -8.16 -1.66
N THR A 2 -44.78 -7.73 -0.43
CA THR A 2 -43.43 -7.50 0.05
C THR A 2 -42.70 -8.85 0.16
N VAL A 3 -41.52 -8.96 -0.34
CA VAL A 3 -40.69 -10.17 -0.27
C VAL A 3 -40.28 -10.39 1.18
N ASP A 4 -40.50 -11.58 1.70
CA ASP A 4 -39.97 -12.02 3.01
C ASP A 4 -38.61 -12.71 2.76
N TYR A 5 -37.52 -11.95 2.95
CA TYR A 5 -36.16 -12.39 2.75
C TYR A 5 -35.65 -13.43 3.76
N ASN A 6 -36.44 -13.70 4.83
CA ASN A 6 -36.13 -14.72 5.85
C ASN A 6 -37.05 -15.91 5.73
N SER A 7 -38.01 -15.91 4.77
CA SER A 7 -38.85 -17.09 4.54
C SER A 7 -38.03 -18.28 4.08
N LYS A 8 -38.47 -19.50 4.46
CA LYS A 8 -37.85 -20.73 3.97
C LYS A 8 -37.67 -20.73 2.45
N ALA A 9 -38.69 -20.32 1.69
CA ALA A 9 -38.65 -20.31 0.24
C ALA A 9 -37.56 -19.36 -0.33
N TYR A 10 -37.23 -18.25 0.37
CA TYR A 10 -36.15 -17.39 -0.02
C TYR A 10 -34.79 -17.96 0.40
N LEU A 11 -34.71 -18.50 1.59
CA LEU A 11 -33.48 -19.14 2.09
C LEU A 11 -33.09 -20.39 1.29
N ASP A 12 -34.07 -21.13 0.75
CA ASP A 12 -33.84 -22.25 -0.18
C ASP A 12 -33.15 -21.75 -1.49
N LYS A 13 -33.47 -20.53 -1.94
CA LYS A 13 -32.73 -19.91 -3.08
C LYS A 13 -31.32 -19.47 -2.67
N VAL A 14 -31.13 -18.99 -1.43
CA VAL A 14 -29.80 -18.64 -0.90
C VAL A 14 -28.93 -19.90 -0.81
N ASP A 15 -29.49 -21.04 -0.36
CA ASP A 15 -28.81 -22.35 -0.38
C ASP A 15 -28.42 -22.76 -1.81
N ALA A 16 -29.34 -22.62 -2.75
CA ALA A 16 -29.07 -22.94 -4.15
C ALA A 16 -27.95 -22.07 -4.74
N TRP A 17 -27.91 -20.76 -4.42
CA TRP A 17 -26.81 -19.89 -4.79
C TRP A 17 -25.49 -20.35 -4.17
N TRP A 18 -25.48 -20.64 -2.88
CA TRP A 18 -24.30 -21.15 -2.17
C TRP A 18 -23.78 -22.45 -2.77
N ARG A 19 -24.69 -23.43 -3.08
CA ARG A 19 -24.31 -24.66 -3.79
C ARG A 19 -23.72 -24.37 -5.16
N ALA A 20 -24.29 -23.42 -5.93
CA ALA A 20 -23.77 -23.04 -7.23
C ALA A 20 -22.36 -22.42 -7.13
N ALA A 21 -22.14 -21.52 -6.18
CA ALA A 21 -20.82 -20.92 -5.92
C ALA A 21 -19.78 -21.98 -5.51
N ASN A 22 -20.17 -22.91 -4.60
CA ASN A 22 -19.29 -24.01 -4.19
C ASN A 22 -18.98 -24.95 -5.35
N TYR A 23 -19.96 -25.27 -6.18
CA TYR A 23 -19.77 -26.09 -7.38
C TYR A 23 -18.76 -25.46 -8.35
N ILE A 24 -18.95 -24.18 -8.69
CA ILE A 24 -18.02 -23.45 -9.56
C ILE A 24 -16.62 -23.41 -8.93
N SER A 25 -16.54 -23.11 -7.63
CA SER A 25 -15.26 -23.04 -6.92
C SER A 25 -14.52 -24.38 -6.92
N ALA A 26 -15.22 -25.50 -6.70
CA ALA A 26 -14.62 -26.84 -6.77
C ALA A 26 -14.23 -27.19 -8.22
N ALA A 27 -15.10 -26.90 -9.20
CA ALA A 27 -14.79 -27.12 -10.61
C ALA A 27 -13.54 -26.34 -11.06
N GLN A 28 -13.39 -25.08 -10.63
CA GLN A 28 -12.20 -24.26 -10.91
C GLN A 28 -10.89 -24.90 -10.43
N MET A 29 -10.92 -25.64 -9.34
CA MET A 29 -9.72 -26.29 -8.81
C MET A 29 -9.26 -27.44 -9.69
N TYR A 30 -10.18 -28.27 -10.19
CA TYR A 30 -9.88 -29.54 -10.81
C TYR A 30 -10.07 -29.58 -12.32
N LEU A 31 -11.12 -28.87 -12.83
CA LEU A 31 -11.56 -29.02 -14.21
C LEU A 31 -10.97 -27.96 -15.13
N LYS A 32 -10.71 -28.33 -16.35
CA LYS A 32 -10.41 -27.43 -17.49
C LYS A 32 -11.40 -27.61 -18.65
N ASP A 33 -12.22 -28.66 -18.62
CA ASP A 33 -13.29 -28.94 -19.57
C ASP A 33 -14.44 -29.70 -18.89
N ASN A 34 -15.59 -29.84 -19.58
CA ASN A 34 -16.78 -30.58 -19.13
C ASN A 34 -17.33 -30.16 -17.75
N PRO A 35 -17.41 -28.84 -17.44
CA PRO A 35 -17.80 -28.38 -16.11
C PRO A 35 -19.26 -28.70 -15.73
N LEU A 36 -20.12 -29.06 -16.69
CA LEU A 36 -21.50 -29.49 -16.45
C LEU A 36 -21.66 -31.03 -16.34
N LEU A 37 -20.55 -31.76 -16.35
CA LEU A 37 -20.50 -33.23 -16.27
C LEU A 37 -21.43 -33.95 -17.29
N LYS A 38 -21.66 -33.36 -18.46
CA LYS A 38 -22.56 -33.90 -19.51
C LYS A 38 -22.07 -35.21 -20.15
N ARG A 39 -20.81 -35.54 -19.96
CA ARG A 39 -20.19 -36.77 -20.42
C ARG A 39 -19.27 -37.33 -19.35
N LYS A 40 -18.87 -38.58 -19.51
CA LYS A 40 -17.85 -39.14 -18.59
C LYS A 40 -16.57 -38.27 -18.60
N VAL A 41 -16.09 -37.96 -17.43
CA VAL A 41 -14.82 -37.25 -17.23
C VAL A 41 -13.66 -38.12 -17.72
N VAL A 42 -12.76 -37.52 -18.49
CA VAL A 42 -11.52 -38.11 -18.99
C VAL A 42 -10.31 -37.29 -18.56
N GLU A 43 -9.11 -37.83 -18.71
CA GLU A 43 -7.86 -37.21 -18.32
C GLU A 43 -7.76 -35.73 -18.83
N ASN A 44 -8.13 -35.51 -20.09
CA ASN A 44 -8.10 -34.16 -20.67
C ASN A 44 -9.07 -33.15 -20.04
N ASP A 45 -10.03 -33.56 -19.24
CA ASP A 45 -10.94 -32.65 -18.55
C ASP A 45 -10.34 -32.11 -17.26
N LEU A 46 -9.33 -32.80 -16.73
CA LEU A 46 -8.69 -32.44 -15.46
C LEU A 46 -7.44 -31.60 -15.67
N LYS A 47 -7.13 -30.77 -14.70
CA LYS A 47 -5.85 -30.06 -14.60
C LYS A 47 -4.75 -31.04 -14.23
N ALA A 48 -3.56 -30.83 -14.77
CA ALA A 48 -2.37 -31.58 -14.37
C ALA A 48 -1.92 -31.26 -12.94
N HIS A 49 -2.21 -30.02 -12.50
CA HIS A 49 -1.88 -29.52 -11.17
C HIS A 49 -3.09 -28.74 -10.60
N PRO A 50 -4.01 -29.42 -9.93
CA PRO A 50 -5.10 -28.75 -9.21
C PRO A 50 -4.54 -27.83 -8.13
N ILE A 51 -5.01 -26.58 -8.10
CA ILE A 51 -4.60 -25.57 -7.14
C ILE A 51 -5.84 -24.84 -6.65
N GLY A 52 -5.91 -24.59 -5.35
CA GLY A 52 -6.94 -23.84 -4.66
C GLY A 52 -6.90 -24.12 -3.18
N HIS A 53 -7.72 -23.39 -2.42
CA HIS A 53 -7.76 -23.50 -0.95
C HIS A 53 -9.19 -23.72 -0.49
N TRP A 54 -9.65 -24.98 -0.64
CA TRP A 54 -11.03 -25.35 -0.34
C TRP A 54 -11.45 -24.99 1.09
N GLY A 55 -10.52 -25.06 2.04
CA GLY A 55 -10.83 -24.90 3.45
C GLY A 55 -11.59 -23.64 3.84
N THR A 56 -11.33 -22.54 3.16
CA THR A 56 -11.99 -21.25 3.44
C THR A 56 -13.18 -20.98 2.52
N VAL A 57 -13.22 -21.61 1.35
CA VAL A 57 -14.14 -21.26 0.26
C VAL A 57 -15.62 -21.47 0.61
N PRO A 58 -16.06 -22.61 1.15
CA PRO A 58 -17.49 -22.84 1.36
C PRO A 58 -18.11 -21.88 2.36
N GLY A 59 -17.37 -21.56 3.44
CA GLY A 59 -17.83 -20.58 4.43
C GLY A 59 -17.89 -19.18 3.87
N GLN A 60 -16.90 -18.76 3.06
CA GLN A 60 -16.93 -17.46 2.40
C GLN A 60 -18.06 -17.37 1.36
N ASN A 61 -18.28 -18.40 0.56
CA ASN A 61 -19.43 -18.46 -0.37
C ASN A 61 -20.78 -18.38 0.38
N PHE A 62 -20.87 -19.03 1.54
CA PHE A 62 -22.04 -18.93 2.41
C PHE A 62 -22.28 -17.50 2.89
N ILE A 63 -21.25 -16.85 3.38
CA ILE A 63 -21.27 -15.44 3.80
C ILE A 63 -21.67 -14.56 2.62
N TYR A 64 -21.06 -14.72 1.46
CA TYR A 64 -21.33 -13.90 0.26
C TYR A 64 -22.79 -14.03 -0.20
N ALA A 65 -23.36 -15.25 -0.22
CA ALA A 65 -24.75 -15.47 -0.56
C ALA A 65 -25.72 -14.74 0.39
N HIS A 66 -25.42 -14.75 1.70
CA HIS A 66 -26.20 -14.00 2.69
C HIS A 66 -26.00 -12.49 2.60
N LEU A 67 -24.81 -11.99 2.24
CA LEU A 67 -24.61 -10.57 1.96
C LEU A 67 -25.46 -10.10 0.78
N ASN A 68 -25.57 -10.89 -0.30
CA ASN A 68 -26.47 -10.59 -1.42
C ASN A 68 -27.92 -10.49 -0.94
N ARG A 69 -28.39 -11.45 -0.10
CA ARG A 69 -29.72 -11.41 0.51
C ARG A 69 -29.94 -10.12 1.29
N THR A 70 -28.95 -9.75 2.09
CA THR A 70 -29.03 -8.58 2.97
C THR A 70 -29.03 -7.27 2.18
N ILE A 71 -28.22 -7.19 1.12
CA ILE A 71 -28.27 -6.04 0.18
C ILE A 71 -29.64 -5.90 -0.42
N ASN A 72 -30.26 -6.98 -0.89
CA ASN A 72 -31.60 -6.95 -1.45
C ASN A 72 -32.69 -6.57 -0.41
N LYS A 73 -32.52 -7.01 0.85
CA LYS A 73 -33.45 -6.72 1.94
C LYS A 73 -33.45 -5.26 2.35
N TYR A 74 -32.29 -4.65 2.44
CA TYR A 74 -32.10 -3.31 3.03
C TYR A 74 -31.68 -2.23 2.04
N ASP A 75 -31.53 -2.58 0.75
CA ASP A 75 -31.02 -1.70 -0.32
C ASP A 75 -29.65 -1.08 0.02
N LEU A 76 -28.68 -1.92 0.38
CA LEU A 76 -27.38 -1.46 0.85
C LEU A 76 -26.43 -1.12 -0.29
N ASP A 77 -25.61 -0.13 -0.06
CA ASP A 77 -24.37 0.12 -0.80
C ASP A 77 -23.24 -0.63 -0.07
N MET A 78 -22.77 -1.71 -0.66
CA MET A 78 -21.84 -2.61 0.01
C MET A 78 -20.79 -3.14 -0.97
N PHE A 79 -19.59 -3.39 -0.49
CA PHE A 79 -18.57 -4.15 -1.19
C PHE A 79 -17.93 -5.19 -0.26
N TYR A 80 -17.23 -6.14 -0.87
CA TYR A 80 -16.66 -7.28 -0.17
C TYR A 80 -15.13 -7.20 -0.14
N ILE A 81 -14.55 -7.40 1.04
CA ILE A 81 -13.10 -7.58 1.23
C ILE A 81 -12.84 -9.01 1.67
N GLU A 82 -12.02 -9.71 0.90
CA GLU A 82 -11.60 -11.07 1.15
C GLU A 82 -10.29 -11.09 1.92
N GLY A 83 -10.32 -11.04 3.25
CA GLY A 83 -9.14 -11.09 4.10
C GLY A 83 -8.36 -12.40 3.93
N PRO A 84 -8.99 -13.61 4.07
CA PRO A 84 -8.32 -14.85 3.74
C PRO A 84 -8.24 -15.05 2.22
N GLY A 85 -7.50 -14.17 1.55
CA GLY A 85 -7.44 -14.03 0.09
C GLY A 85 -6.97 -15.26 -0.68
N HIS A 86 -6.43 -16.27 0.01
CA HIS A 86 -6.16 -17.58 -0.59
C HIS A 86 -7.43 -18.30 -1.07
N GLY A 87 -8.61 -17.83 -0.68
CA GLY A 87 -9.91 -18.26 -1.19
C GLY A 87 -10.40 -17.56 -2.46
N GLY A 88 -9.53 -16.94 -3.27
CA GLY A 88 -9.89 -16.09 -4.41
C GLY A 88 -10.94 -16.62 -5.38
N GLN A 89 -11.14 -17.95 -5.44
CA GLN A 89 -12.24 -18.53 -6.19
C GLN A 89 -13.64 -18.10 -5.70
N VAL A 90 -13.77 -17.62 -4.46
CA VAL A 90 -15.03 -17.11 -3.93
C VAL A 90 -15.50 -15.88 -4.71
N MET A 91 -14.62 -14.87 -4.83
CA MET A 91 -14.95 -13.67 -5.59
C MET A 91 -15.17 -13.96 -7.07
N VAL A 92 -14.36 -14.85 -7.66
CA VAL A 92 -14.51 -15.29 -9.05
C VAL A 92 -15.84 -15.97 -9.28
N SER A 93 -16.22 -16.95 -8.44
CA SER A 93 -17.48 -17.71 -8.55
C SER A 93 -18.70 -16.79 -8.40
N ASN A 94 -18.72 -15.96 -7.37
CA ASN A 94 -19.86 -15.10 -7.08
C ASN A 94 -20.03 -13.99 -8.11
N SER A 95 -18.93 -13.34 -8.58
CA SER A 95 -18.99 -12.34 -9.64
C SER A 95 -19.39 -12.94 -11.00
N TYR A 96 -19.04 -14.22 -11.25
CA TYR A 96 -19.55 -14.93 -12.42
C TYR A 96 -21.04 -15.23 -12.32
N LEU A 97 -21.52 -15.68 -11.16
CA LEU A 97 -22.95 -15.97 -10.94
C LEU A 97 -23.82 -14.72 -11.05
N ASP A 98 -23.38 -13.58 -10.51
CA ASP A 98 -24.14 -12.31 -10.56
C ASP A 98 -24.01 -11.57 -11.92
N GLY A 99 -23.19 -12.09 -12.81
CA GLY A 99 -22.96 -11.54 -14.16
C GLY A 99 -21.91 -10.44 -14.24
N SER A 100 -21.38 -9.95 -13.11
CA SER A 100 -20.35 -8.89 -13.08
C SER A 100 -19.08 -9.30 -13.82
N TYR A 101 -18.66 -10.54 -13.63
CA TYR A 101 -17.45 -11.06 -14.28
C TYR A 101 -17.59 -11.02 -15.80
N THR A 102 -18.72 -11.50 -16.33
CA THR A 102 -19.02 -11.51 -17.76
C THR A 102 -19.21 -10.09 -18.34
N GLU A 103 -19.83 -9.17 -17.57
CA GLU A 103 -20.05 -7.80 -18.00
C GLU A 103 -18.71 -7.08 -18.23
N LEU A 104 -17.73 -7.30 -17.39
CA LEU A 104 -16.39 -6.72 -17.49
C LEU A 104 -15.45 -7.55 -18.37
N ASN A 105 -15.72 -8.84 -18.53
CA ASN A 105 -14.94 -9.77 -19.38
C ASN A 105 -15.88 -10.50 -20.37
N PRO A 106 -16.35 -9.85 -21.44
CA PRO A 106 -17.37 -10.42 -22.35
C PRO A 106 -16.95 -11.70 -23.09
N THR A 107 -15.66 -12.02 -23.08
CA THR A 107 -15.13 -13.27 -23.65
C THR A 107 -15.42 -14.50 -22.79
N ILE A 108 -15.95 -14.29 -21.57
CA ILE A 108 -16.35 -15.34 -20.62
C ILE A 108 -17.85 -15.20 -20.34
N PRO A 109 -18.73 -15.62 -21.26
CA PRO A 109 -20.17 -15.48 -21.10
C PRO A 109 -20.73 -16.45 -20.04
N GLN A 110 -21.90 -16.14 -19.48
CA GLN A 110 -22.63 -17.04 -18.56
C GLN A 110 -23.31 -18.17 -19.35
N ASN A 111 -22.52 -19.13 -19.81
CA ASN A 111 -22.94 -20.37 -20.49
C ASN A 111 -21.85 -21.43 -20.34
N GLU A 112 -22.07 -22.61 -20.93
CA GLU A 112 -21.14 -23.75 -20.83
C GLU A 112 -19.72 -23.40 -21.29
N GLU A 113 -19.56 -22.69 -22.42
CA GLU A 113 -18.23 -22.30 -22.93
C GLU A 113 -17.54 -21.29 -22.02
N GLY A 114 -18.27 -20.30 -21.49
CA GLY A 114 -17.71 -19.36 -20.52
C GLY A 114 -17.38 -20.03 -19.20
N PHE A 115 -18.22 -20.94 -18.72
CA PHE A 115 -17.95 -21.71 -17.50
C PHE A 115 -16.71 -22.61 -17.67
N LYS A 116 -16.59 -23.29 -18.80
CA LYS A 116 -15.40 -24.07 -19.15
C LYS A 116 -14.15 -23.17 -19.17
N HIS A 117 -14.24 -22.02 -19.80
CA HIS A 117 -13.12 -21.05 -19.86
C HIS A 117 -12.74 -20.60 -18.45
N LEU A 118 -13.71 -20.22 -17.61
CA LEU A 118 -13.50 -19.80 -16.23
C LEU A 118 -12.78 -20.88 -15.40
N CYS A 119 -13.22 -22.13 -15.50
CA CYS A 119 -12.57 -23.25 -14.83
C CYS A 119 -11.11 -23.43 -15.32
N LYS A 120 -10.89 -23.36 -16.63
CA LYS A 120 -9.59 -23.52 -17.22
C LYS A 120 -8.57 -22.49 -16.74
N ILE A 121 -8.96 -21.19 -16.77
CA ILE A 121 -8.01 -20.08 -16.51
C ILE A 121 -7.69 -19.90 -15.02
N PHE A 122 -8.51 -20.43 -14.11
CA PHE A 122 -8.26 -20.30 -12.68
C PHE A 122 -6.96 -21.06 -12.30
N SER A 123 -6.02 -20.33 -11.69
CA SER A 123 -4.68 -20.84 -11.34
C SER A 123 -4.01 -21.63 -12.45
N PHE A 124 -4.04 -21.08 -13.65
CA PHE A 124 -3.50 -21.68 -14.87
C PHE A 124 -2.55 -20.70 -15.56
N PRO A 125 -1.51 -21.16 -16.28
CA PRO A 125 -0.58 -20.29 -17.00
C PRO A 125 -1.29 -19.27 -17.90
N GLY A 126 -1.05 -17.99 -17.69
CA GLY A 126 -1.71 -16.89 -18.41
C GLY A 126 -3.15 -16.59 -17.98
N GLY A 127 -3.66 -17.25 -16.95
CA GLY A 127 -4.97 -17.03 -16.37
C GLY A 127 -4.95 -16.16 -15.12
N ILE A 128 -5.98 -16.34 -14.29
CA ILE A 128 -6.17 -15.61 -13.03
C ILE A 128 -5.49 -16.32 -11.86
N ALA A 129 -5.10 -15.55 -10.85
CA ALA A 129 -4.48 -16.07 -9.64
C ALA A 129 -5.46 -16.90 -8.79
N SER A 130 -4.92 -17.82 -7.97
CA SER A 130 -5.72 -18.57 -6.99
C SER A 130 -6.11 -17.74 -5.76
N HIS A 131 -5.47 -16.61 -5.56
CA HIS A 131 -5.76 -15.65 -4.49
C HIS A 131 -6.59 -14.49 -5.01
N ALA A 132 -7.18 -13.72 -4.10
CA ALA A 132 -7.84 -12.47 -4.45
C ALA A 132 -6.91 -11.58 -5.26
N ALA A 133 -7.39 -11.05 -6.37
CA ALA A 133 -6.55 -10.35 -7.34
C ALA A 133 -7.33 -9.27 -8.09
N PRO A 134 -6.64 -8.27 -8.65
CA PRO A 134 -7.29 -7.17 -9.35
C PRO A 134 -8.02 -7.58 -10.62
N GLU A 135 -7.74 -8.74 -11.18
CA GLU A 135 -8.45 -9.29 -12.34
C GLU A 135 -9.90 -9.65 -12.00
N THR A 136 -10.22 -9.81 -10.72
CA THR A 136 -11.58 -10.12 -10.28
C THR A 136 -12.36 -8.83 -9.98
N PRO A 137 -13.54 -8.65 -10.57
CA PRO A 137 -14.37 -7.47 -10.30
C PRO A 137 -14.64 -7.26 -8.82
N GLY A 138 -14.55 -6.01 -8.37
CA GLY A 138 -14.80 -5.61 -6.99
C GLY A 138 -13.64 -5.82 -6.02
N SER A 139 -12.57 -6.51 -6.41
CA SER A 139 -11.40 -6.70 -5.55
C SER A 139 -10.57 -5.43 -5.44
N ILE A 140 -10.32 -4.96 -4.22
CA ILE A 140 -9.37 -3.88 -3.90
C ILE A 140 -8.31 -4.32 -2.90
N HIS A 141 -8.36 -5.57 -2.46
CA HIS A 141 -7.44 -6.11 -1.47
C HIS A 141 -6.73 -7.33 -2.05
N GLU A 142 -5.42 -7.33 -1.99
CA GLU A 142 -4.59 -8.48 -2.29
C GLU A 142 -4.44 -9.30 -1.00
N GLY A 143 -4.88 -10.54 -1.04
CA GLY A 143 -4.99 -11.37 0.16
C GLY A 143 -3.90 -12.42 0.30
N GLY A 144 -2.76 -12.28 -0.38
CA GLY A 144 -1.65 -13.22 -0.27
C GLY A 144 -0.86 -13.05 1.02
N GLU A 145 -0.63 -11.82 1.43
CA GLU A 145 -0.14 -11.48 2.76
C GLU A 145 -1.31 -11.11 3.67
N LEU A 146 -1.42 -11.80 4.81
CA LEU A 146 -2.55 -11.63 5.72
C LEU A 146 -2.33 -10.50 6.71
N GLY A 147 -3.42 -9.82 7.09
CA GLY A 147 -3.45 -8.87 8.19
C GLY A 147 -3.87 -7.46 7.83
N TYR A 148 -4.10 -7.13 6.57
CA TYR A 148 -4.40 -5.77 6.12
C TYR A 148 -5.88 -5.54 5.78
N ALA A 149 -6.70 -6.60 5.78
CA ALA A 149 -8.10 -6.51 5.37
C ALA A 149 -8.88 -5.44 6.13
N LEU A 150 -8.67 -5.33 7.44
CA LEU A 150 -9.41 -4.39 8.29
C LEU A 150 -8.92 -2.94 8.14
N SER A 151 -7.62 -2.71 7.99
CA SER A 151 -7.09 -1.36 7.72
C SER A 151 -7.51 -0.86 6.33
N HIS A 152 -7.45 -1.71 5.30
CA HIS A 152 -7.97 -1.40 3.97
C HIS A 152 -9.47 -1.09 4.00
N ALA A 153 -10.27 -1.89 4.70
CA ALA A 153 -11.70 -1.64 4.87
C ALA A 153 -11.97 -0.29 5.52
N ALA A 154 -11.26 0.01 6.62
CA ALA A 154 -11.39 1.28 7.31
C ALA A 154 -11.03 2.47 6.41
N GLY A 155 -9.92 2.37 5.66
CA GLY A 155 -9.53 3.40 4.68
C GLY A 155 -10.55 3.58 3.56
N ALA A 156 -11.07 2.47 3.03
CA ALA A 156 -12.02 2.48 1.93
C ALA A 156 -13.37 3.15 2.28
N VAL A 157 -13.78 3.10 3.54
CA VAL A 157 -15.04 3.73 3.97
C VAL A 157 -14.90 5.18 4.39
N LEU A 158 -13.69 5.70 4.57
CA LEU A 158 -13.49 7.13 4.86
C LEU A 158 -14.09 8.01 3.75
N ASP A 159 -14.81 9.05 4.12
CA ASP A 159 -15.50 9.96 3.20
C ASP A 159 -16.52 9.28 2.25
N ASN A 160 -17.01 8.09 2.63
CA ASN A 160 -18.04 7.32 1.93
C ASN A 160 -19.19 6.96 2.88
N PRO A 161 -20.00 7.92 3.33
CA PRO A 161 -20.90 7.75 4.48
C PRO A 161 -21.96 6.65 4.30
N ASP A 162 -22.34 6.32 3.08
CA ASP A 162 -23.42 5.36 2.81
C ASP A 162 -22.94 3.93 2.54
N VAL A 163 -21.63 3.74 2.45
CA VAL A 163 -21.02 2.47 2.09
C VAL A 163 -20.76 1.59 3.33
N ILE A 164 -20.97 0.29 3.17
CA ILE A 164 -20.55 -0.74 4.13
C ILE A 164 -19.48 -1.63 3.51
N ALA A 165 -18.31 -1.69 4.13
CA ALA A 165 -17.28 -2.67 3.79
C ALA A 165 -17.54 -3.97 4.55
N ALA A 166 -18.09 -4.97 3.86
CA ALA A 166 -18.22 -6.32 4.41
C ALA A 166 -16.86 -7.03 4.32
N THR A 167 -16.20 -7.18 5.47
CA THR A 167 -14.80 -7.61 5.52
C THR A 167 -14.72 -8.96 6.21
N VAL A 168 -14.48 -10.03 5.43
CA VAL A 168 -14.23 -11.35 6.01
C VAL A 168 -12.80 -11.41 6.52
N ILE A 169 -12.64 -11.79 7.77
CA ILE A 169 -11.36 -11.95 8.45
C ILE A 169 -11.23 -13.40 8.85
N GLY A 170 -10.23 -14.11 8.33
CA GLY A 170 -9.93 -15.46 8.76
C GLY A 170 -9.39 -15.48 10.18
N ASP A 171 -9.67 -16.56 10.92
CA ASP A 171 -9.16 -16.72 12.28
C ASP A 171 -7.63 -16.76 12.34
N GLY A 172 -6.96 -17.33 11.33
CA GLY A 172 -5.51 -17.27 11.20
C GLY A 172 -4.98 -15.86 10.88
N GLU A 173 -5.69 -15.10 10.07
CA GLU A 173 -5.40 -13.70 9.81
C GLU A 173 -5.57 -12.86 11.08
N GLY A 174 -6.60 -13.17 11.88
CA GLY A 174 -6.86 -12.51 13.16
C GLY A 174 -5.69 -12.54 14.14
N GLU A 175 -4.78 -13.51 13.99
CA GLU A 175 -3.58 -13.65 14.84
C GLU A 175 -2.40 -12.80 14.40
N THR A 176 -2.46 -12.14 13.22
CA THR A 176 -1.36 -11.33 12.72
C THR A 176 -1.25 -10.01 13.48
N GLY A 177 -0.02 -9.50 13.63
CA GLY A 177 0.23 -8.20 14.28
C GLY A 177 -0.50 -7.04 13.59
N PRO A 178 -0.46 -6.91 12.26
CA PRO A 178 -1.19 -5.86 11.55
C PRO A 178 -2.70 -5.88 11.80
N LEU A 179 -3.34 -7.05 11.77
CA LEU A 179 -4.77 -7.13 12.01
C LEU A 179 -5.15 -6.83 13.47
N MET A 180 -4.29 -7.21 14.41
CA MET A 180 -4.50 -6.85 15.83
C MET A 180 -4.54 -5.33 16.03
N ALA A 181 -3.69 -4.58 15.32
CA ALA A 181 -3.75 -3.12 15.28
C ALA A 181 -5.03 -2.62 14.58
N GLY A 182 -5.44 -3.30 13.52
CA GLY A 182 -6.64 -2.99 12.73
C GLY A 182 -7.95 -2.95 13.53
N TRP A 183 -8.07 -3.75 14.60
CA TRP A 183 -9.25 -3.72 15.47
C TRP A 183 -9.49 -2.37 16.16
N LEU A 184 -8.50 -1.47 16.21
CA LEU A 184 -8.63 -0.12 16.76
C LEU A 184 -9.18 0.91 15.75
N SER A 185 -9.45 0.50 14.51
CA SER A 185 -9.88 1.39 13.41
C SER A 185 -11.17 2.17 13.73
N ASN A 186 -12.09 1.62 14.52
CA ASN A 186 -13.33 2.30 14.88
C ASN A 186 -13.13 3.60 15.67
N THR A 187 -11.94 3.81 16.26
CA THR A 187 -11.53 5.07 16.88
C THR A 187 -11.38 6.20 15.86
N PHE A 188 -11.16 5.87 14.60
CA PHE A 188 -10.88 6.80 13.50
C PHE A 188 -12.01 6.87 12.46
N LEU A 189 -13.17 6.26 12.72
CA LEU A 189 -14.32 6.26 11.80
C LEU A 189 -15.44 7.14 12.34
N ASN A 190 -15.74 8.23 11.62
CA ASN A 190 -16.83 9.12 11.98
C ASN A 190 -18.15 8.64 11.36
N PRO A 191 -19.12 8.16 12.14
CA PRO A 191 -20.36 7.57 11.60
C PRO A 191 -21.27 8.56 10.86
N VAL A 192 -20.92 9.86 10.84
CA VAL A 192 -21.63 10.90 10.10
C VAL A 192 -21.03 11.04 8.69
N ASN A 193 -19.71 11.16 8.58
CA ASN A 193 -19.01 11.43 7.32
C ASN A 193 -18.43 10.20 6.65
N ASP A 194 -18.18 9.15 7.43
CA ASP A 194 -17.56 7.92 6.97
C ASP A 194 -18.60 6.79 6.90
N GLY A 195 -18.33 5.79 6.09
CA GLY A 195 -19.12 4.57 6.02
C GLY A 195 -18.89 3.66 7.23
N ALA A 196 -19.40 2.45 7.14
CA ALA A 196 -19.24 1.46 8.18
C ALA A 196 -18.38 0.28 7.71
N VAL A 197 -17.59 -0.28 8.62
CA VAL A 197 -16.95 -1.57 8.44
C VAL A 197 -17.80 -2.62 9.16
N LEU A 198 -18.13 -3.72 8.48
CA LEU A 198 -18.72 -4.92 9.05
C LEU A 198 -17.67 -6.04 9.06
N PRO A 199 -16.88 -6.18 10.11
CA PRO A 199 -16.00 -7.33 10.24
C PRO A 199 -16.82 -8.61 10.42
N ILE A 200 -16.55 -9.61 9.58
CA ILE A 200 -17.08 -10.95 9.71
C ILE A 200 -15.92 -11.86 10.08
N PHE A 201 -15.76 -12.11 11.37
CA PHE A 201 -14.69 -12.92 11.89
C PHE A 201 -14.99 -14.39 11.69
N TYR A 202 -14.43 -14.96 10.63
CA TYR A 202 -14.69 -16.32 10.18
C TYR A 202 -13.78 -17.30 10.92
N LEU A 203 -14.33 -17.94 11.95
CA LEU A 203 -13.68 -18.97 12.75
C LEU A 203 -13.93 -20.35 12.14
N ASN A 204 -12.94 -20.88 11.43
CA ASN A 204 -12.99 -22.21 10.86
C ASN A 204 -12.09 -23.24 11.58
N GLY A 205 -11.34 -22.80 12.57
CA GLY A 205 -10.59 -23.64 13.51
C GLY A 205 -9.18 -24.00 13.10
N GLY A 206 -8.75 -23.67 11.89
CA GLY A 206 -7.45 -24.12 11.42
C GLY A 206 -6.71 -23.19 10.46
N LYS A 207 -5.41 -23.06 10.67
CA LYS A 207 -4.46 -22.46 9.73
C LYS A 207 -4.04 -23.48 8.65
N ILE A 208 -2.87 -23.32 8.09
CA ILE A 208 -2.31 -24.25 7.09
C ILE A 208 -2.16 -25.66 7.70
N HIS A 209 -1.71 -25.75 8.95
CA HIS A 209 -1.46 -27.01 9.63
C HIS A 209 -1.89 -27.01 11.11
N ASN A 210 -1.81 -25.87 11.79
CA ASN A 210 -2.10 -25.74 13.21
C ASN A 210 -3.53 -25.21 13.45
N PRO A 211 -4.11 -25.48 14.62
CA PRO A 211 -5.31 -24.80 15.08
C PRO A 211 -5.04 -23.31 15.27
N THR A 212 -6.10 -22.50 15.23
CA THR A 212 -6.03 -21.08 15.56
C THR A 212 -6.25 -20.86 17.07
N ILE A 213 -5.68 -19.78 17.59
CA ILE A 213 -5.83 -19.41 19.01
C ILE A 213 -7.27 -18.96 19.27
N PHE A 214 -7.84 -18.19 18.34
CA PHE A 214 -9.19 -17.64 18.50
C PHE A 214 -10.28 -18.71 18.47
N GLU A 215 -10.13 -19.77 17.71
CA GLU A 215 -11.09 -20.87 17.70
C GLU A 215 -11.13 -21.61 19.05
N ARG A 216 -10.00 -21.65 19.76
CA ARG A 216 -9.90 -22.30 21.07
C ARG A 216 -10.47 -21.48 22.23
N LYS A 217 -10.91 -20.25 21.97
CA LYS A 217 -11.54 -19.38 22.93
C LYS A 217 -13.04 -19.65 23.00
N THR A 218 -13.59 -19.49 24.21
CA THR A 218 -15.04 -19.53 24.40
C THR A 218 -15.72 -18.28 23.86
N ASP A 219 -17.02 -18.30 23.66
CA ASP A 219 -17.75 -17.12 23.19
C ASP A 219 -17.68 -15.97 24.20
N GLU A 220 -17.65 -16.30 25.53
CA GLU A 220 -17.47 -15.30 26.58
C GLU A 220 -16.11 -14.63 26.52
N GLU A 221 -15.01 -15.38 26.26
CA GLU A 221 -13.67 -14.82 26.10
C GLU A 221 -13.58 -13.93 24.88
N LEU A 222 -14.20 -14.32 23.76
CA LEU A 222 -14.25 -13.52 22.54
C LEU A 222 -15.10 -12.26 22.73
N ALA A 223 -16.23 -12.36 23.44
CA ALA A 223 -17.06 -11.20 23.75
C ALA A 223 -16.27 -10.16 24.54
N LEU A 224 -15.58 -10.54 25.60
CA LEU A 224 -14.75 -9.66 26.41
C LEU A 224 -13.63 -9.01 25.57
N PHE A 225 -13.03 -9.76 24.64
CA PHE A 225 -11.98 -9.26 23.76
C PHE A 225 -12.51 -8.16 22.83
N PHE A 226 -13.59 -8.40 22.13
CA PHE A 226 -14.14 -7.45 21.16
C PHE A 226 -14.83 -6.25 21.84
N GLU A 227 -15.54 -6.45 22.93
CA GLU A 227 -16.13 -5.36 23.73
C GLU A 227 -15.04 -4.42 24.27
N GLY A 228 -13.91 -4.98 24.74
CA GLY A 228 -12.76 -4.20 25.19
C GLY A 228 -12.13 -3.34 24.11
N LEU A 229 -12.26 -3.72 22.84
CA LEU A 229 -11.79 -2.98 21.68
C LEU A 229 -12.86 -2.03 21.09
N GLY A 230 -14.07 -1.97 21.71
CA GLY A 230 -15.15 -1.09 21.27
C GLY A 230 -16.01 -1.64 20.14
N TRP A 231 -16.08 -2.96 19.97
CA TRP A 231 -16.97 -3.65 19.04
C TRP A 231 -18.11 -4.34 19.77
N LYS A 232 -19.26 -4.49 19.11
CA LYS A 232 -20.37 -5.29 19.60
C LYS A 232 -20.32 -6.71 19.01
N PRO A 233 -19.93 -7.74 19.77
CA PRO A 233 -19.87 -9.10 19.25
C PRO A 233 -21.28 -9.68 19.03
N ILE A 234 -21.49 -10.29 17.85
CA ILE A 234 -22.69 -11.03 17.48
C ILE A 234 -22.24 -12.42 17.05
N PHE A 235 -22.76 -13.47 17.68
CA PHE A 235 -22.32 -14.86 17.45
C PHE A 235 -23.25 -15.61 16.53
N ALA A 236 -22.69 -16.24 15.48
CA ALA A 236 -23.36 -17.17 14.59
C ALA A 236 -22.62 -18.52 14.60
N ASN A 237 -23.02 -19.43 15.48
CA ASN A 237 -22.40 -20.75 15.60
C ASN A 237 -23.03 -21.75 14.63
N VAL A 238 -22.70 -21.65 13.35
CA VAL A 238 -23.13 -22.54 12.28
C VAL A 238 -22.51 -23.94 12.44
N THR A 239 -21.29 -24.04 12.97
CA THR A 239 -20.63 -25.35 13.19
C THR A 239 -21.47 -26.29 14.04
N ALA A 240 -22.18 -25.79 15.05
CA ALA A 240 -23.00 -26.60 15.93
C ALA A 240 -24.20 -27.24 15.22
N ILE A 241 -24.61 -26.71 14.07
CA ILE A 241 -25.82 -27.15 13.32
C ILE A 241 -25.50 -27.36 11.83
N SER A 242 -24.24 -27.57 11.48
CA SER A 242 -23.77 -27.60 10.07
C SER A 242 -24.35 -28.78 9.24
N ASP A 243 -24.89 -29.81 9.87
CA ASP A 243 -25.57 -30.89 9.16
C ASP A 243 -27.04 -30.54 8.81
N ASP A 244 -27.60 -29.50 9.38
CA ASP A 244 -28.93 -28.95 9.08
C ASP A 244 -28.77 -27.60 8.36
N HIS A 245 -28.67 -27.64 7.03
CA HIS A 245 -28.47 -26.44 6.23
C HIS A 245 -29.60 -25.42 6.37
N GLU A 246 -30.87 -25.89 6.52
CA GLU A 246 -32.00 -24.98 6.71
C GLU A 246 -31.86 -24.17 7.99
N ALA A 247 -31.52 -24.85 9.11
CA ALA A 247 -31.27 -24.18 10.38
C ALA A 247 -30.03 -23.26 10.31
N ALA A 248 -28.97 -23.69 9.62
CA ALA A 248 -27.76 -22.89 9.43
C ALA A 248 -28.03 -21.58 8.68
N HIS A 249 -28.78 -21.65 7.57
CA HIS A 249 -29.20 -20.47 6.82
C HIS A 249 -30.08 -19.52 7.64
N ALA A 250 -31.05 -20.09 8.38
CA ALA A 250 -31.95 -19.29 9.22
C ALA A 250 -31.20 -18.57 10.34
N LEU A 251 -30.30 -19.26 11.04
CA LEU A 251 -29.47 -18.67 12.10
C LEU A 251 -28.60 -17.54 11.55
N PHE A 252 -27.87 -17.80 10.44
CA PHE A 252 -26.95 -16.81 9.91
C PHE A 252 -27.68 -15.59 9.34
N ALA A 253 -28.84 -15.81 8.71
CA ALA A 253 -29.69 -14.72 8.22
C ALA A 253 -30.15 -13.82 9.38
N GLU A 254 -30.58 -14.39 10.50
CA GLU A 254 -30.99 -13.65 11.71
C GLU A 254 -29.80 -12.81 12.24
N LYS A 255 -28.63 -13.43 12.42
CA LYS A 255 -27.48 -12.77 13.03
C LYS A 255 -26.84 -11.69 12.12
N LEU A 256 -26.84 -11.90 10.81
CA LEU A 256 -26.41 -10.88 9.88
C LEU A 256 -27.40 -9.71 9.82
N ASP A 257 -28.71 -9.98 9.88
CA ASP A 257 -29.73 -8.92 9.96
C ASP A 257 -29.54 -8.10 11.24
N GLU A 258 -29.31 -8.74 12.39
CA GLU A 258 -29.01 -8.08 13.67
C GLU A 258 -27.79 -7.13 13.51
N ALA A 259 -26.73 -7.59 12.84
CA ALA A 259 -25.53 -6.77 12.60
C ALA A 259 -25.83 -5.55 11.71
N ILE A 260 -26.57 -5.73 10.62
CA ILE A 260 -26.91 -4.62 9.72
C ILE A 260 -27.84 -3.61 10.41
N GLU A 261 -28.82 -4.08 11.17
CA GLU A 261 -29.72 -3.19 11.92
C GLU A 261 -28.96 -2.37 12.97
N GLU A 262 -27.95 -2.96 13.61
CA GLU A 262 -27.11 -2.23 14.56
C GLU A 262 -26.24 -1.15 13.85
N ILE A 263 -25.64 -1.46 12.70
CA ILE A 263 -24.92 -0.46 11.89
C ILE A 263 -25.84 0.71 11.53
N LYS A 264 -27.01 0.41 10.97
CA LYS A 264 -28.00 1.42 10.59
C LYS A 264 -28.46 2.27 11.77
N LYS A 265 -28.64 1.66 12.94
CA LYS A 265 -29.01 2.36 14.17
C LYS A 265 -27.90 3.30 14.63
N VAL A 266 -26.64 2.85 14.67
CA VAL A 266 -25.46 3.66 15.06
C VAL A 266 -25.35 4.87 14.12
N GLN A 267 -25.39 4.64 12.80
CA GLN A 267 -25.30 5.71 11.82
C GLN A 267 -26.47 6.69 11.89
N ALA A 268 -27.72 6.19 12.01
CA ALA A 268 -28.90 7.01 12.10
C ALA A 268 -28.93 7.88 13.38
N GLU A 269 -28.42 7.36 14.48
CA GLU A 269 -28.30 8.13 15.72
C GLU A 269 -27.23 9.22 15.60
N ALA A 270 -26.04 8.88 15.09
CA ALA A 270 -24.95 9.83 14.90
C ALA A 270 -25.32 10.98 13.95
N ARG A 271 -26.03 10.67 12.86
CA ARG A 271 -26.47 11.63 11.84
C ARG A 271 -27.60 12.56 12.26
N LYS A 272 -28.08 12.46 13.51
CA LYS A 272 -28.96 13.49 14.10
C LYS A 272 -28.17 14.71 14.58
N GLY A 273 -26.89 14.55 14.84
CA GLY A 273 -25.92 15.59 15.19
C GLY A 273 -24.99 15.95 14.02
N SER A 274 -23.98 16.72 14.32
CA SER A 274 -22.91 17.06 13.37
C SER A 274 -21.73 16.07 13.47
N ALA A 275 -20.83 16.12 12.48
CA ALA A 275 -19.61 15.31 12.51
C ALA A 275 -18.68 15.66 13.69
N GLU A 276 -18.69 16.92 14.11
CA GLU A 276 -17.90 17.41 15.26
C GLU A 276 -18.42 16.88 16.61
N GLU A 277 -19.70 16.51 16.66
CA GLU A 277 -20.35 15.97 17.85
C GLU A 277 -20.35 14.44 17.90
N ALA A 278 -19.85 13.79 16.86
CA ALA A 278 -19.83 12.33 16.76
C ALA A 278 -18.95 11.72 17.85
N THR A 279 -19.35 10.55 18.30
CA THR A 279 -18.61 9.72 19.26
C THR A 279 -18.18 8.43 18.59
N GLN A 280 -17.23 7.73 19.20
CA GLN A 280 -16.74 6.45 18.69
C GLN A 280 -17.92 5.49 18.46
N PRO A 281 -18.10 5.01 17.21
CA PRO A 281 -19.14 4.05 16.91
C PRO A 281 -18.84 2.69 17.55
N VAL A 282 -19.84 2.06 18.13
CA VAL A 282 -19.77 0.66 18.56
C VAL A 282 -20.42 -0.19 17.48
N TYR A 283 -19.68 -0.39 16.40
CA TYR A 283 -20.13 -1.24 15.28
C TYR A 283 -20.10 -2.72 15.66
N PRO A 284 -20.95 -3.55 15.05
CA PRO A 284 -20.92 -4.98 15.28
C PRO A 284 -19.69 -5.65 14.66
N VAL A 285 -19.24 -6.72 15.30
CA VAL A 285 -18.41 -7.76 14.70
C VAL A 285 -19.20 -9.06 14.68
N LEU A 286 -19.41 -9.64 13.50
CA LEU A 286 -20.10 -10.91 13.36
C LEU A 286 -19.09 -12.07 13.51
N ILE A 287 -19.14 -12.79 14.60
CA ILE A 287 -18.28 -13.93 14.89
C ILE A 287 -18.95 -15.18 14.34
N ALA A 288 -18.48 -15.64 13.19
CA ALA A 288 -19.06 -16.73 12.42
C ALA A 288 -18.24 -18.02 12.59
N ARG A 289 -18.70 -18.95 13.43
CA ARG A 289 -18.12 -20.29 13.51
C ARG A 289 -18.70 -21.15 12.40
N ILE A 290 -17.90 -21.43 11.36
CA ILE A 290 -18.30 -22.21 10.17
C ILE A 290 -17.23 -23.27 9.92
N PRO A 291 -17.60 -24.56 9.67
CA PRO A 291 -16.60 -25.61 9.51
C PRO A 291 -15.62 -25.36 8.36
N LYS A 292 -14.34 -25.61 8.60
CA LYS A 292 -13.31 -25.56 7.56
C LYS A 292 -13.60 -26.60 6.46
N GLY A 293 -13.68 -26.13 5.21
CA GLY A 293 -13.94 -27.01 4.08
C GLY A 293 -15.35 -27.61 4.05
N TRP A 294 -16.33 -26.95 4.69
CA TRP A 294 -17.73 -27.36 4.77
C TRP A 294 -18.29 -27.77 3.40
N THR A 295 -19.13 -28.81 3.36
CA THR A 295 -19.66 -29.42 2.13
C THR A 295 -18.62 -30.07 1.20
N GLY A 296 -17.36 -30.11 1.60
CA GLY A 296 -16.35 -30.89 0.91
C GLY A 296 -16.34 -32.36 1.34
N PRO A 297 -15.34 -33.12 0.92
CA PRO A 297 -15.16 -34.49 1.36
C PRO A 297 -15.02 -34.57 2.88
N LYS A 298 -15.87 -35.37 3.55
CA LYS A 298 -15.81 -35.54 5.01
C LYS A 298 -14.52 -36.22 5.46
N ALA A 299 -14.01 -37.15 4.66
CA ALA A 299 -12.79 -37.90 4.92
C ALA A 299 -12.14 -38.37 3.62
N TRP A 300 -10.85 -38.63 3.66
CA TRP A 300 -10.08 -39.29 2.60
C TRP A 300 -9.35 -40.50 3.17
N GLU A 301 -9.59 -41.69 2.59
CA GLU A 301 -9.02 -42.98 3.08
C GLU A 301 -9.11 -43.14 4.61
N GLY A 302 -10.26 -42.83 5.15
CA GLY A 302 -10.54 -42.93 6.60
C GLY A 302 -9.96 -41.78 7.45
N THR A 303 -9.24 -40.84 6.85
CA THR A 303 -8.69 -39.68 7.56
C THR A 303 -9.65 -38.50 7.41
N PRO A 304 -10.12 -37.86 8.53
CA PRO A 304 -10.97 -36.67 8.46
C PRO A 304 -10.35 -35.52 7.69
N ILE A 305 -11.14 -34.85 6.83
CA ILE A 305 -10.78 -33.65 6.07
C ILE A 305 -11.58 -32.46 6.55
N GLU A 306 -12.90 -32.48 6.38
CA GLU A 306 -13.78 -31.39 6.80
C GLU A 306 -13.62 -31.09 8.29
N GLY A 307 -13.63 -29.80 8.64
CA GLY A 307 -13.42 -29.33 10.01
C GLY A 307 -11.95 -29.31 10.46
N GLY A 308 -11.03 -29.77 9.64
CA GLY A 308 -9.61 -29.85 9.98
C GLY A 308 -8.67 -29.20 8.98
N PHE A 309 -7.40 -29.09 9.36
CA PHE A 309 -6.36 -28.47 8.51
C PHE A 309 -6.18 -29.16 7.15
N ARG A 310 -6.55 -30.45 7.03
CA ARG A 310 -6.44 -31.19 5.77
C ARG A 310 -7.36 -30.68 4.66
N ALA A 311 -8.42 -29.95 5.03
CA ALA A 311 -9.26 -29.22 4.08
C ALA A 311 -8.60 -27.95 3.53
N HIS A 312 -7.45 -27.52 4.05
CA HIS A 312 -6.87 -26.21 3.74
C HIS A 312 -6.66 -25.96 2.25
N GLN A 313 -6.11 -26.94 1.55
CA GLN A 313 -5.81 -26.83 0.10
C GLN A 313 -6.76 -27.70 -0.72
N VAL A 314 -6.20 -28.54 -1.59
CA VAL A 314 -6.91 -29.46 -2.48
C VAL A 314 -7.28 -30.74 -1.70
N PRO A 315 -8.56 -31.00 -1.44
CA PRO A 315 -8.94 -32.06 -0.51
C PRO A 315 -8.86 -33.48 -1.08
N ILE A 316 -8.96 -33.66 -2.40
CA ILE A 316 -8.88 -34.95 -3.05
C ILE A 316 -7.66 -34.96 -4.01
N PRO A 317 -6.74 -35.95 -3.93
CA PRO A 317 -5.58 -36.02 -4.79
C PRO A 317 -5.95 -36.64 -6.18
N VAL A 318 -6.67 -35.88 -6.98
CA VAL A 318 -7.09 -36.20 -8.34
C VAL A 318 -6.56 -35.15 -9.29
N ASP A 319 -5.92 -35.63 -10.36
CA ASP A 319 -5.43 -34.79 -11.45
C ASP A 319 -5.42 -35.55 -12.77
N ALA A 320 -4.92 -34.93 -13.84
CA ALA A 320 -4.82 -35.59 -15.17
C ALA A 320 -3.91 -36.82 -15.18
N HIS A 321 -3.07 -37.03 -14.20
CA HIS A 321 -2.16 -38.17 -14.10
C HIS A 321 -2.63 -39.23 -13.07
N HIS A 322 -3.59 -38.91 -12.23
CA HIS A 322 -4.11 -39.73 -11.13
C HIS A 322 -5.63 -39.84 -11.22
N MET A 323 -6.10 -40.61 -12.22
CA MET A 323 -7.51 -40.81 -12.52
C MET A 323 -8.20 -41.83 -11.60
N GLU A 324 -7.45 -42.58 -10.81
CA GLU A 324 -7.97 -43.64 -9.92
C GLU A 324 -8.94 -43.13 -8.84
N HIS A 325 -8.86 -41.82 -8.54
CA HIS A 325 -9.72 -41.19 -7.54
C HIS A 325 -10.83 -40.31 -8.14
N VAL A 326 -11.00 -40.32 -9.47
CA VAL A 326 -11.97 -39.47 -10.16
C VAL A 326 -13.41 -39.68 -9.67
N ASP A 327 -13.80 -40.88 -9.30
CA ASP A 327 -15.14 -41.16 -8.82
C ASP A 327 -15.44 -40.45 -7.49
N ALA A 328 -14.43 -40.26 -6.64
CA ALA A 328 -14.60 -39.49 -5.42
C ALA A 328 -14.82 -37.99 -5.70
N LEU A 329 -14.07 -37.44 -6.67
CA LEU A 329 -14.29 -36.06 -7.12
C LEU A 329 -15.68 -35.89 -7.73
N LEU A 330 -16.10 -36.81 -8.59
CA LEU A 330 -17.43 -36.78 -9.21
C LEU A 330 -18.55 -36.85 -8.18
N SER A 331 -18.43 -37.79 -7.23
CA SER A 331 -19.41 -37.90 -6.11
C SER A 331 -19.51 -36.61 -5.30
N TRP A 332 -18.38 -35.91 -5.07
CA TRP A 332 -18.38 -34.63 -4.41
C TRP A 332 -19.06 -33.55 -5.25
N LEU A 333 -18.69 -33.40 -6.53
CA LEU A 333 -19.29 -32.41 -7.44
C LEU A 333 -20.80 -32.65 -7.61
N GLU A 334 -21.23 -33.91 -7.79
CA GLU A 334 -22.63 -34.30 -7.92
C GLU A 334 -23.44 -34.04 -6.63
N SER A 335 -22.79 -33.98 -5.46
CA SER A 335 -23.48 -33.68 -4.20
C SER A 335 -24.09 -32.26 -4.18
N TYR A 336 -23.55 -31.35 -4.97
CA TYR A 336 -24.13 -30.01 -5.17
C TYR A 336 -25.36 -29.99 -6.06
N ARG A 337 -25.69 -31.12 -6.74
CA ARG A 337 -26.84 -31.27 -7.65
C ARG A 337 -26.86 -30.22 -8.76
N PRO A 338 -25.81 -30.14 -9.61
CA PRO A 338 -25.67 -29.06 -10.62
C PRO A 338 -26.85 -28.97 -11.59
N ALA A 339 -27.56 -30.06 -11.88
CA ALA A 339 -28.76 -30.06 -12.73
C ALA A 339 -29.97 -29.30 -12.12
N GLU A 340 -29.96 -29.02 -10.80
CA GLU A 340 -30.93 -28.17 -10.13
C GLU A 340 -30.50 -26.71 -10.08
N LEU A 341 -29.28 -26.38 -10.51
CA LEU A 341 -28.65 -25.07 -10.40
C LEU A 341 -28.50 -24.37 -11.75
N PHE A 342 -28.16 -25.15 -12.78
CA PHE A 342 -27.85 -24.63 -14.11
C PHE A 342 -28.80 -25.24 -15.14
N ASP A 343 -29.17 -24.47 -16.13
CA ASP A 343 -29.91 -24.94 -17.29
C ASP A 343 -29.00 -25.73 -18.27
N GLU A 344 -29.60 -26.26 -19.33
CA GLU A 344 -28.89 -27.06 -20.37
C GLU A 344 -27.79 -26.24 -21.08
N THR A 345 -27.86 -24.90 -21.05
CA THR A 345 -26.84 -24.03 -21.61
C THR A 345 -25.70 -23.70 -20.66
N GLY A 346 -25.81 -24.10 -19.38
CA GLY A 346 -24.85 -23.80 -18.32
C GLY A 346 -25.08 -22.45 -17.64
N LYS A 347 -26.21 -21.82 -17.89
CA LYS A 347 -26.62 -20.58 -17.23
C LYS A 347 -27.31 -20.90 -15.90
N LEU A 348 -27.05 -20.10 -14.88
CA LEU A 348 -27.74 -20.18 -13.60
C LEU A 348 -29.27 -20.04 -13.79
N LEU A 349 -30.06 -20.87 -13.11
CA LEU A 349 -31.51 -20.80 -13.21
C LEU A 349 -32.03 -19.43 -12.75
N PRO A 350 -33.05 -18.87 -13.44
CA PRO A 350 -33.54 -17.51 -13.17
C PRO A 350 -33.97 -17.27 -11.73
N GLU A 351 -34.61 -18.26 -11.12
CA GLU A 351 -35.08 -18.17 -9.73
C GLU A 351 -33.96 -18.13 -8.71
N ILE A 352 -32.77 -18.67 -9.03
CA ILE A 352 -31.57 -18.57 -8.19
C ILE A 352 -30.86 -17.24 -8.47
N ALA A 353 -30.83 -16.81 -9.73
CA ALA A 353 -30.21 -15.56 -10.12
C ALA A 353 -30.87 -14.32 -9.49
N GLU A 354 -32.11 -14.43 -8.99
CA GLU A 354 -32.79 -13.38 -8.22
C GLU A 354 -32.08 -13.01 -6.90
N ILE A 355 -31.19 -13.87 -6.40
CA ILE A 355 -30.36 -13.60 -5.21
C ILE A 355 -29.33 -12.51 -5.47
N ALA A 356 -28.85 -12.36 -6.70
CA ALA A 356 -27.93 -11.29 -7.06
C ALA A 356 -28.60 -9.91 -6.90
N PRO A 357 -27.97 -8.96 -6.20
CA PRO A 357 -28.39 -7.57 -6.26
C PRO A 357 -28.33 -7.01 -7.70
N LYS A 358 -28.94 -5.89 -7.96
CA LYS A 358 -29.02 -5.32 -9.31
C LYS A 358 -28.08 -4.13 -9.48
N GLY A 359 -27.55 -4.00 -10.71
CA GLY A 359 -26.67 -2.87 -11.07
C GLY A 359 -25.49 -2.74 -10.14
N ASP A 360 -25.23 -1.52 -9.70
CA ASP A 360 -24.10 -1.17 -8.82
C ASP A 360 -24.27 -1.64 -7.36
N ARG A 361 -25.43 -2.22 -7.03
CA ARG A 361 -25.63 -2.90 -5.74
C ARG A 361 -24.97 -4.28 -5.68
N ARG A 362 -24.58 -4.85 -6.83
CA ARG A 362 -23.72 -6.04 -6.83
C ARG A 362 -22.38 -5.67 -6.24
N MET A 363 -21.91 -6.40 -5.24
CA MET A 363 -20.65 -6.10 -4.54
C MET A 363 -19.47 -6.02 -5.53
N ALA A 364 -19.44 -6.91 -6.52
CA ALA A 364 -18.42 -6.92 -7.56
C ALA A 364 -18.51 -5.75 -8.57
N MET A 365 -19.63 -5.02 -8.61
CA MET A 365 -19.84 -3.86 -9.50
C MET A 365 -19.89 -2.53 -8.74
N ASN A 366 -19.62 -2.53 -7.45
CA ASN A 366 -19.56 -1.30 -6.68
C ASN A 366 -18.57 -0.32 -7.33
N PRO A 367 -19.00 0.91 -7.69
CA PRO A 367 -18.16 1.84 -8.45
C PRO A 367 -16.85 2.18 -7.75
N ILE A 368 -16.84 2.29 -6.42
CA ILE A 368 -15.64 2.70 -5.68
C ILE A 368 -14.54 1.65 -5.72
N THR A 369 -14.88 0.36 -5.83
CA THR A 369 -13.89 -0.74 -5.84
C THR A 369 -13.32 -1.02 -7.24
N ASN A 370 -13.87 -0.43 -8.28
CA ASN A 370 -13.42 -0.59 -9.66
C ASN A 370 -12.81 0.70 -10.25
N ALA A 371 -12.38 1.63 -9.39
CA ALA A 371 -11.91 2.97 -9.75
C ALA A 371 -12.95 3.80 -10.51
N GLY A 372 -14.25 3.52 -10.28
CA GLY A 372 -15.36 4.21 -10.95
C GLY A 372 -15.59 5.64 -10.47
N VAL A 373 -15.13 6.01 -9.29
CA VAL A 373 -15.46 7.24 -8.56
C VAL A 373 -14.20 7.99 -8.11
N ILE A 374 -13.21 8.16 -9.00
CA ILE A 374 -12.06 8.99 -8.69
C ILE A 374 -12.51 10.44 -8.61
N LYS A 375 -12.34 11.07 -7.45
CA LYS A 375 -12.57 12.49 -7.26
C LYS A 375 -11.32 13.27 -7.69
N PRO A 376 -11.43 14.22 -8.63
CA PRO A 376 -10.29 15.05 -9.02
C PRO A 376 -9.74 15.81 -7.80
N MET A 377 -8.44 15.86 -7.68
CA MET A 377 -7.76 16.61 -6.63
C MET A 377 -7.50 18.04 -7.11
N ASN A 378 -7.79 19.01 -6.25
CA ASN A 378 -7.33 20.39 -6.39
C ASN A 378 -5.97 20.50 -5.69
N THR A 379 -4.90 20.63 -6.44
CA THR A 379 -3.54 20.67 -5.88
C THR A 379 -3.15 22.02 -5.28
N ALA A 380 -4.07 22.99 -5.22
CA ALA A 380 -3.77 24.33 -4.73
C ALA A 380 -2.52 24.97 -5.40
N ASP A 381 -2.10 26.12 -4.97
CA ASP A 381 -0.91 26.79 -5.52
C ASP A 381 0.27 26.68 -4.53
N TRP A 382 1.13 25.71 -4.71
CA TRP A 382 2.28 25.48 -3.87
C TRP A 382 3.28 26.66 -3.85
N LYS A 383 3.31 27.48 -4.92
CA LYS A 383 4.21 28.64 -5.02
C LYS A 383 3.93 29.71 -3.99
N LYS A 384 2.76 29.73 -3.36
CA LYS A 384 2.47 30.59 -2.23
C LYS A 384 3.35 30.33 -1.01
N HIS A 385 3.86 29.11 -0.90
CA HIS A 385 4.72 28.68 0.20
C HIS A 385 6.19 28.59 -0.23
N ALA A 386 6.50 28.85 -1.49
CA ALA A 386 7.86 28.83 -1.99
C ALA A 386 8.64 30.06 -1.57
N PHE A 387 9.92 29.86 -1.26
CA PHE A 387 10.84 30.95 -0.97
C PHE A 387 11.31 31.65 -2.25
N LYS A 388 11.39 32.98 -2.18
CA LYS A 388 12.10 33.76 -3.20
C LYS A 388 13.61 33.68 -2.94
N ILE A 389 14.32 32.89 -3.71
CA ILE A 389 15.77 32.75 -3.58
C ILE A 389 16.47 33.83 -4.42
N GLU A 390 17.01 34.83 -3.75
CA GLU A 390 17.85 35.88 -4.40
C GLU A 390 19.33 35.49 -4.36
N THR A 391 19.72 34.80 -3.30
CA THR A 391 21.09 34.27 -3.13
C THR A 391 20.95 32.86 -2.59
N PRO A 392 21.49 31.85 -3.31
CA PRO A 392 21.48 30.48 -2.82
C PRO A 392 22.06 30.35 -1.43
N GLY A 393 21.43 29.58 -0.55
CA GLY A 393 21.89 29.33 0.80
C GLY A 393 21.66 30.45 1.83
N ALA A 394 21.09 31.59 1.43
CA ALA A 394 20.89 32.74 2.33
C ALA A 394 19.70 32.59 3.28
N ILE A 395 18.73 31.77 2.92
CA ILE A 395 17.51 31.50 3.73
C ILE A 395 17.68 30.17 4.44
N MET A 396 17.34 30.13 5.72
CA MET A 396 17.24 28.90 6.50
C MET A 396 15.78 28.55 6.72
N ALA A 397 15.36 27.32 6.38
CA ALA A 397 14.00 26.83 6.56
C ALA A 397 13.96 25.35 6.91
N GLN A 398 12.80 24.89 7.38
CA GLN A 398 12.48 23.48 7.61
C GLN A 398 11.50 23.02 6.53
N ASP A 399 11.93 22.13 5.65
CA ASP A 399 11.18 21.74 4.47
C ASP A 399 9.77 21.21 4.82
N MET A 400 9.67 20.36 5.83
CA MET A 400 8.41 19.77 6.28
C MET A 400 7.44 20.76 6.94
N ILE A 401 7.92 21.88 7.51
CA ILE A 401 7.04 22.96 8.01
C ILE A 401 6.34 23.64 6.83
N GLU A 402 7.10 24.02 5.81
CA GLU A 402 6.53 24.68 4.64
C GLU A 402 5.61 23.76 3.85
N PHE A 403 5.99 22.47 3.73
CA PHE A 403 5.09 21.45 3.19
C PHE A 403 3.81 21.31 4.03
N GLY A 404 3.90 21.37 5.36
CA GLY A 404 2.74 21.35 6.26
C GLY A 404 1.76 22.51 5.99
N LYS A 405 2.25 23.70 5.65
CA LYS A 405 1.39 24.83 5.23
C LYS A 405 0.71 24.55 3.89
N TYR A 406 1.43 24.00 2.93
CA TYR A 406 0.85 23.57 1.66
C TYR A 406 -0.19 22.45 1.85
N ALA A 407 0.11 21.48 2.70
CA ALA A 407 -0.82 20.40 3.04
C ALA A 407 -2.11 20.95 3.73
N ALA A 408 -2.01 22.00 4.52
CA ALA A 408 -3.17 22.69 5.07
C ALA A 408 -4.05 23.32 3.98
N ASP A 409 -3.45 23.95 2.97
CA ASP A 409 -4.19 24.48 1.81
C ASP A 409 -4.84 23.33 0.99
N LEU A 410 -4.19 22.17 0.90
CA LEU A 410 -4.76 20.98 0.24
C LEU A 410 -5.97 20.42 0.98
N VAL A 411 -5.96 20.42 2.30
CA VAL A 411 -7.12 20.02 3.12
C VAL A 411 -8.31 20.94 2.86
N ASP A 412 -8.09 22.26 2.85
CA ASP A 412 -9.15 23.23 2.57
C ASP A 412 -9.71 23.08 1.15
N ALA A 413 -8.84 22.80 0.18
CA ALA A 413 -9.23 22.65 -1.23
C ALA A 413 -9.95 21.33 -1.54
N ASN A 414 -9.80 20.32 -0.65
CA ASN A 414 -10.28 18.96 -0.86
C ASN A 414 -10.93 18.39 0.43
N PRO A 415 -12.03 18.96 0.90
CA PRO A 415 -12.57 18.67 2.24
C PRO A 415 -13.12 17.24 2.41
N ASP A 416 -13.41 16.54 1.30
CA ASP A 416 -14.05 15.21 1.30
C ASP A 416 -13.32 14.16 0.45
N ASN A 417 -12.07 14.45 0.02
CA ASN A 417 -11.28 13.52 -0.80
C ASN A 417 -9.76 13.62 -0.60
N PHE A 418 -9.32 14.27 0.49
CA PHE A 418 -7.91 14.34 0.86
C PHE A 418 -7.71 14.14 2.36
N ARG A 419 -6.81 13.23 2.72
CA ARG A 419 -6.45 12.95 4.11
C ARG A 419 -4.94 12.74 4.28
N ILE A 420 -4.47 12.93 5.50
CA ILE A 420 -3.08 12.74 5.91
C ILE A 420 -3.04 11.56 6.87
N PHE A 421 -2.05 10.69 6.70
CA PHE A 421 -1.91 9.47 7.50
C PHE A 421 -0.51 9.39 8.12
N GLY A 422 -0.45 8.95 9.37
CA GLY A 422 0.78 8.72 10.09
C GLY A 422 0.55 7.97 11.41
N PRO A 423 1.59 7.34 12.00
CA PRO A 423 1.48 6.60 13.26
C PRO A 423 1.89 7.49 14.45
N ASP A 424 1.07 8.50 14.83
CA ASP A 424 1.35 9.49 15.87
C ASP A 424 2.59 10.37 15.58
N GLU A 425 2.92 10.56 14.32
CA GLU A 425 4.17 11.23 13.91
C GLU A 425 3.97 12.60 13.26
N THR A 426 2.74 13.08 13.09
CA THR A 426 2.45 14.35 12.38
C THR A 426 3.26 15.53 12.94
N LYS A 427 3.30 15.70 14.26
CA LYS A 427 4.03 16.80 14.90
C LYS A 427 5.55 16.56 14.89
N SER A 428 6.00 15.32 15.09
CA SER A 428 7.43 14.99 15.07
C SER A 428 8.02 15.10 13.67
N ASN A 429 7.21 14.89 12.64
CA ASN A 429 7.56 15.07 11.22
C ASN A 429 7.43 16.54 10.75
N ARG A 430 7.19 17.49 11.66
CA ARG A 430 7.05 18.93 11.39
C ARG A 430 5.85 19.30 10.50
N LEU A 431 4.80 18.50 10.49
CA LEU A 431 3.57 18.74 9.74
C LEU A 431 2.49 19.48 10.56
N GLN A 432 2.80 19.98 11.76
CA GLN A 432 1.83 20.60 12.65
C GLN A 432 1.08 21.80 12.05
N GLU A 433 1.59 22.42 10.98
CA GLU A 433 0.91 23.53 10.30
C GLU A 433 -0.45 23.13 9.73
N VAL A 434 -0.68 21.84 9.44
CA VAL A 434 -1.99 21.32 9.01
C VAL A 434 -3.07 21.57 10.07
N PHE A 435 -2.69 21.59 11.35
CA PHE A 435 -3.62 21.83 12.45
C PHE A 435 -4.12 23.29 12.55
N THR A 436 -3.63 24.18 11.69
CA THR A 436 -4.24 25.50 11.50
C THR A 436 -5.55 25.45 10.73
N ARG A 437 -5.84 24.34 10.03
CA ARG A 437 -7.04 24.13 9.20
C ARG A 437 -7.88 22.94 9.61
N THR A 438 -7.30 21.95 10.23
CA THR A 438 -7.97 20.71 10.59
C THR A 438 -7.44 20.19 11.94
N SER A 439 -7.86 18.99 12.30
CA SER A 439 -7.42 18.28 13.51
C SER A 439 -7.11 16.82 13.17
N ARG A 440 -6.56 16.09 14.15
CA ARG A 440 -6.55 14.61 14.13
C ARG A 440 -7.98 14.13 14.25
N GLN A 441 -8.41 13.20 13.37
CA GLN A 441 -9.69 12.51 13.55
C GLN A 441 -9.59 11.54 14.72
N TRP A 442 -10.37 11.82 15.75
CA TRP A 442 -10.37 11.04 16.98
C TRP A 442 -11.75 11.01 17.60
N LEU A 443 -12.32 9.81 17.71
CA LEU A 443 -13.67 9.63 18.26
C LEU A 443 -13.67 9.01 19.64
N GLY A 444 -12.49 8.58 20.13
CA GLY A 444 -12.35 8.07 21.49
C GLY A 444 -12.50 9.19 22.54
N ARG A 445 -12.43 8.80 23.82
CA ARG A 445 -12.54 9.74 24.94
C ARG A 445 -11.42 10.79 24.87
N MET A 446 -11.79 12.05 24.92
CA MET A 446 -10.87 13.19 24.94
C MET A 446 -10.64 13.70 26.38
N LYS A 447 -9.46 14.27 26.61
CA LYS A 447 -9.04 14.94 27.85
C LYS A 447 -8.60 16.38 27.50
N PRO A 448 -9.50 17.38 27.51
CA PRO A 448 -9.24 18.71 26.99
C PRO A 448 -8.02 19.44 27.55
N ASP A 449 -7.62 19.12 28.79
CA ASP A 449 -6.45 19.72 29.44
C ASP A 449 -5.10 19.18 28.94
N TYR A 450 -5.11 18.09 28.18
CA TYR A 450 -3.90 17.36 27.74
C TYR A 450 -3.84 17.12 26.24
N ASP A 451 -5.00 17.01 25.59
CA ASP A 451 -5.08 16.64 24.17
C ASP A 451 -4.96 17.89 23.30
N GLU A 452 -4.17 17.79 22.23
CA GLU A 452 -3.99 18.86 21.26
C GLU A 452 -4.55 18.46 19.90
N ALA A 453 -5.30 19.36 19.27
CA ALA A 453 -5.78 19.21 17.88
C ALA A 453 -6.49 17.87 17.62
N LEU A 454 -7.34 17.41 18.54
CA LEU A 454 -8.24 16.28 18.35
C LEU A 454 -9.65 16.77 18.01
N SER A 455 -10.29 16.13 17.04
CA SER A 455 -11.70 16.36 16.69
C SER A 455 -12.28 15.11 16.04
N PRO A 456 -13.55 14.80 16.25
CA PRO A 456 -14.22 13.73 15.52
C PRO A 456 -14.24 13.96 14.00
N ALA A 457 -14.19 15.20 13.53
CA ALA A 457 -14.25 15.59 12.12
C ALA A 457 -12.89 15.97 11.52
N GLY A 458 -11.78 15.58 12.15
CA GLY A 458 -10.44 15.86 11.64
C GLY A 458 -10.13 15.20 10.30
N ARG A 459 -9.11 15.71 9.61
CA ARG A 459 -8.65 15.17 8.31
C ARG A 459 -7.30 14.45 8.42
N VAL A 460 -6.71 14.38 9.60
CA VAL A 460 -5.46 13.68 9.85
C VAL A 460 -5.76 12.39 10.61
N ILE A 461 -5.41 11.28 10.04
CA ILE A 461 -5.40 9.97 10.71
C ILE A 461 -3.99 9.78 11.29
N ASP A 462 -3.79 10.31 12.48
CA ASP A 462 -2.58 10.13 13.26
C ASP A 462 -2.85 8.96 14.23
N SER A 463 -2.66 7.75 13.73
CA SER A 463 -3.12 6.51 14.36
C SER A 463 -2.30 6.16 15.61
N GLN A 464 -2.64 5.06 16.27
CA GLN A 464 -1.73 4.43 17.22
C GLN A 464 -0.38 4.12 16.54
N LEU A 465 0.67 3.89 17.32
CA LEU A 465 2.01 3.58 16.82
C LEU A 465 2.01 2.26 16.01
N SER A 466 1.42 2.34 14.82
CA SER A 466 1.31 1.22 13.88
C SER A 466 1.31 1.78 12.44
N GLU A 467 2.45 1.69 11.80
CA GLU A 467 2.63 2.03 10.39
C GLU A 467 1.68 1.20 9.52
N HIS A 468 1.48 -0.08 9.84
CA HIS A 468 0.54 -0.96 9.14
C HIS A 468 -0.90 -0.43 9.14
N GLN A 469 -1.36 0.14 10.28
CA GLN A 469 -2.70 0.69 10.36
C GLN A 469 -2.83 1.95 9.53
N ALA A 470 -1.90 2.89 9.68
CA ALA A 470 -1.97 4.19 9.02
C ALA A 470 -1.78 4.06 7.50
N GLU A 471 -0.79 3.30 7.07
CA GLU A 471 -0.51 3.07 5.66
C GLU A 471 -1.60 2.23 5.00
N GLY A 472 -2.08 1.14 5.64
CA GLY A 472 -3.17 0.33 5.11
C GLY A 472 -4.49 1.11 4.98
N MET A 473 -4.77 2.08 5.87
CA MET A 473 -5.90 2.99 5.68
C MET A 473 -5.69 3.91 4.47
N LEU A 474 -4.47 4.40 4.22
CA LEU A 474 -4.18 5.16 3.00
C LEU A 474 -4.37 4.29 1.75
N GLU A 475 -3.89 3.05 1.73
CA GLU A 475 -4.09 2.15 0.59
C GLU A 475 -5.57 1.96 0.28
N GLY A 476 -6.40 1.62 1.28
CA GLY A 476 -7.85 1.51 1.10
C GLY A 476 -8.50 2.82 0.59
N TYR A 477 -8.00 3.96 1.04
CA TYR A 477 -8.49 5.28 0.67
C TYR A 477 -8.17 5.61 -0.79
N VAL A 478 -6.93 5.40 -1.25
CA VAL A 478 -6.54 5.68 -2.64
C VAL A 478 -7.15 4.65 -3.62
N LEU A 479 -7.25 3.39 -3.23
CA LEU A 479 -7.88 2.36 -4.07
C LEU A 479 -9.38 2.56 -4.27
N THR A 480 -10.00 3.42 -3.47
CA THR A 480 -11.40 3.87 -3.64
C THR A 480 -11.52 5.28 -4.22
N GLY A 481 -10.47 5.79 -4.85
CA GLY A 481 -10.49 6.99 -5.69
C GLY A 481 -10.25 8.31 -4.96
N ARG A 482 -9.69 8.29 -3.76
CA ARG A 482 -9.35 9.48 -2.96
C ARG A 482 -7.85 9.69 -2.87
N HIS A 483 -7.43 10.83 -2.33
CA HIS A 483 -6.03 11.26 -2.32
C HIS A 483 -5.51 11.45 -0.91
N GLY A 484 -4.22 11.22 -0.73
CA GLY A 484 -3.57 11.41 0.55
C GLY A 484 -2.08 11.12 0.50
N PHE A 485 -1.47 11.16 1.65
CA PHE A 485 -0.11 10.69 1.84
C PHE A 485 0.07 10.08 3.23
N PHE A 486 1.03 9.18 3.33
CA PHE A 486 1.54 8.62 4.57
C PHE A 486 2.92 9.20 4.86
N ALA A 487 3.13 9.72 6.06
CA ALA A 487 4.42 10.24 6.50
C ALA A 487 4.90 9.48 7.73
N SER A 488 6.10 8.92 7.65
CA SER A 488 6.74 8.21 8.76
C SER A 488 8.25 8.42 8.73
N TYR A 489 8.93 8.01 9.79
CA TYR A 489 10.38 7.98 9.85
C TYR A 489 10.93 7.04 8.79
N GLU A 490 12.02 7.43 8.14
CA GLU A 490 12.61 6.70 7.02
C GLU A 490 12.87 5.22 7.36
N SER A 491 13.48 4.96 8.52
CA SER A 491 13.77 3.60 8.97
C SER A 491 12.50 2.76 9.23
N PHE A 492 11.39 3.40 9.61
CA PHE A 492 10.14 2.70 9.95
C PHE A 492 9.24 2.45 8.74
N LEU A 493 9.50 3.10 7.60
CA LEU A 493 8.89 2.68 6.34
C LEU A 493 9.22 1.23 5.97
N ARG A 494 10.32 0.68 6.51
CA ARG A 494 10.63 -0.75 6.37
C ARG A 494 9.60 -1.67 7.04
N VAL A 495 8.86 -1.17 8.04
CA VAL A 495 7.78 -1.93 8.69
C VAL A 495 6.66 -2.25 7.71
N VAL A 496 6.35 -1.35 6.76
CA VAL A 496 5.29 -1.51 5.75
C VAL A 496 5.80 -1.90 4.36
N ASP A 497 7.07 -2.19 4.22
CA ASP A 497 7.70 -2.59 2.96
C ASP A 497 6.94 -3.71 2.23
N SER A 498 6.50 -4.71 2.97
CA SER A 498 5.75 -5.83 2.44
C SER A 498 4.36 -5.40 1.93
N MET A 499 3.63 -4.54 2.66
CA MET A 499 2.35 -3.95 2.21
C MET A 499 2.53 -3.18 0.92
N ILE A 500 3.48 -2.25 0.88
CA ILE A 500 3.81 -1.46 -0.31
C ILE A 500 4.12 -2.38 -1.49
N THR A 501 4.82 -3.50 -1.25
CA THR A 501 5.11 -4.50 -2.29
C THR A 501 3.83 -5.19 -2.80
N GLN A 502 2.86 -5.50 -1.93
CA GLN A 502 1.57 -6.05 -2.35
C GLN A 502 0.78 -5.01 -3.16
N HIS A 503 0.74 -3.76 -2.71
CA HIS A 503 0.11 -2.66 -3.47
C HIS A 503 0.74 -2.49 -4.86
N PHE A 504 2.07 -2.50 -4.96
CA PHE A 504 2.78 -2.49 -6.26
C PHE A 504 2.35 -3.64 -7.17
N LYS A 505 2.30 -4.87 -6.65
CA LYS A 505 1.90 -6.05 -7.42
C LYS A 505 0.45 -5.93 -7.88
N TRP A 506 -0.42 -5.43 -7.02
CA TRP A 506 -1.81 -5.18 -7.31
C TRP A 506 -1.98 -4.15 -8.43
N LEU A 507 -1.32 -2.97 -8.34
CA LEU A 507 -1.31 -1.95 -9.39
C LEU A 507 -0.81 -2.53 -10.72
N ARG A 508 0.34 -3.19 -10.71
CA ARG A 508 0.92 -3.79 -11.92
C ARG A 508 -0.06 -4.78 -12.57
N LYS A 509 -0.65 -5.66 -11.78
CA LYS A 509 -1.61 -6.63 -12.28
C LYS A 509 -2.89 -5.96 -12.81
N SER A 510 -3.41 -4.96 -12.14
CA SER A 510 -4.58 -4.21 -12.59
C SER A 510 -4.37 -3.58 -13.97
N LYS A 511 -3.15 -3.15 -14.30
CA LYS A 511 -2.83 -2.51 -15.59
C LYS A 511 -2.45 -3.51 -16.69
N THR A 512 -1.78 -4.59 -16.33
CA THR A 512 -1.31 -5.56 -17.34
C THR A 512 -2.32 -6.65 -17.68
N HIS A 513 -3.31 -6.91 -16.81
CA HIS A 513 -4.22 -8.05 -16.95
C HIS A 513 -5.69 -7.63 -17.04
N THR A 514 -6.03 -6.36 -16.86
CA THR A 514 -7.41 -5.86 -17.05
C THR A 514 -7.46 -4.73 -18.05
N THR A 515 -8.59 -4.61 -18.75
CA THR A 515 -8.85 -3.49 -19.68
C THR A 515 -9.96 -2.57 -19.17
N TRP A 516 -10.60 -2.94 -18.06
CA TRP A 516 -11.78 -2.26 -17.53
C TRP A 516 -11.49 -1.45 -16.27
N ARG A 517 -10.37 -1.73 -15.56
CA ARG A 517 -9.98 -0.91 -14.43
C ARG A 517 -9.46 0.44 -14.89
N LYS A 518 -9.97 1.50 -14.27
CA LYS A 518 -9.51 2.87 -14.48
C LYS A 518 -8.24 3.13 -13.69
N ASN A 519 -7.72 4.35 -13.80
CA ASN A 519 -6.56 4.76 -13.03
C ASN A 519 -6.93 5.00 -11.55
N TYR A 520 -5.93 4.89 -10.70
CA TYR A 520 -6.03 5.14 -9.27
C TYR A 520 -5.13 6.32 -8.89
N PRO A 521 -5.51 7.12 -7.87
CA PRO A 521 -4.60 8.08 -7.29
C PRO A 521 -3.30 7.42 -6.84
N ALA A 522 -2.19 8.16 -6.90
CA ALA A 522 -0.91 7.63 -6.46
C ALA A 522 -0.88 7.33 -4.96
N LEU A 523 -0.17 6.28 -4.58
CA LEU A 523 0.22 6.05 -3.19
C LEU A 523 1.44 6.91 -2.89
N ASN A 524 1.29 7.92 -2.01
CA ASN A 524 2.34 8.87 -1.70
C ASN A 524 2.92 8.59 -0.31
N LEU A 525 4.20 8.26 -0.26
CA LEU A 525 4.95 7.92 0.95
C LEU A 525 6.03 8.96 1.17
N ILE A 526 6.06 9.57 2.35
CA ILE A 526 7.06 10.56 2.73
C ILE A 526 7.94 9.99 3.83
N ALA A 527 9.19 9.72 3.49
CA ALA A 527 10.24 9.35 4.41
C ALA A 527 10.80 10.61 5.07
N THR A 528 10.57 10.75 6.36
CA THR A 528 11.09 11.86 7.16
C THR A 528 12.04 11.34 8.24
N SER A 529 12.59 12.24 9.04
CA SER A 529 13.55 11.82 10.08
C SER A 529 14.63 10.92 9.50
N THR A 530 15.22 11.38 8.42
CA THR A 530 16.13 10.64 7.57
C THR A 530 17.39 10.18 8.33
N VAL A 531 18.13 9.24 7.79
CA VAL A 531 19.30 8.63 8.44
C VAL A 531 20.28 9.66 8.96
N PHE A 532 20.57 10.72 8.19
CA PHE A 532 21.52 11.78 8.60
C PHE A 532 20.95 12.79 9.61
N GLN A 533 19.75 12.54 10.13
CA GLN A 533 19.06 13.35 11.14
C GLN A 533 18.74 12.56 12.41
N GLN A 534 19.26 11.35 12.51
CA GLN A 534 19.04 10.44 13.64
C GLN A 534 20.28 10.32 14.54
N ASP A 535 21.07 11.36 14.61
CA ASP A 535 22.28 11.48 15.43
C ASP A 535 22.05 11.20 16.92
N HIS A 536 20.90 11.64 17.44
CA HIS A 536 20.54 11.50 18.85
C HIS A 536 19.74 10.22 19.18
N ASN A 537 19.04 9.61 18.21
CA ASN A 537 18.32 8.35 18.41
C ASN A 537 19.21 7.12 18.19
N GLY A 538 20.34 7.30 17.53
CA GLY A 538 21.30 6.25 17.26
C GLY A 538 20.87 5.25 16.17
N TYR A 539 21.64 4.20 16.02
CA TYR A 539 21.60 3.22 14.93
C TYR A 539 20.23 2.57 14.69
N THR A 540 19.39 2.47 15.71
CA THR A 540 18.06 1.84 15.57
C THR A 540 17.08 2.62 14.68
N HIS A 541 17.38 3.90 14.39
CA HIS A 541 16.58 4.81 13.58
C HIS A 541 17.28 5.15 12.25
N GLN A 542 18.34 4.42 11.90
CA GLN A 542 19.20 4.74 10.77
C GLN A 542 19.14 3.63 9.72
N ASP A 543 18.19 3.68 8.79
CA ASP A 543 18.04 2.72 7.68
C ASP A 543 17.38 3.39 6.46
N PRO A 544 18.11 3.65 5.35
CA PRO A 544 17.56 4.14 4.10
C PRO A 544 17.14 3.02 3.15
N GLY A 545 17.09 1.78 3.60
CA GLY A 545 16.95 0.58 2.76
C GLY A 545 15.67 0.51 1.93
N ILE A 546 14.65 1.29 2.29
CA ILE A 546 13.40 1.37 1.52
C ILE A 546 13.65 1.85 0.07
N LEU A 547 14.57 2.80 -0.15
CA LEU A 547 14.96 3.27 -1.47
C LEU A 547 15.46 2.11 -2.34
N THR A 548 16.47 1.37 -1.87
CA THR A 548 17.01 0.24 -2.62
C THR A 548 15.95 -0.81 -2.93
N HIS A 549 15.06 -1.09 -1.96
CA HIS A 549 14.03 -2.10 -2.14
C HIS A 549 13.00 -1.71 -3.21
N LEU A 550 12.52 -0.47 -3.19
CA LEU A 550 11.54 0.00 -4.18
C LEU A 550 12.16 0.17 -5.56
N ALA A 551 13.42 0.56 -5.64
CA ALA A 551 14.15 0.66 -6.90
C ALA A 551 14.20 -0.67 -7.70
N GLU A 552 14.13 -1.82 -7.02
CA GLU A 552 14.08 -3.14 -7.68
C GLU A 552 12.73 -3.49 -8.30
N LYS A 553 11.69 -2.69 -8.08
CA LYS A 553 10.37 -2.92 -8.66
C LYS A 553 10.31 -2.44 -10.12
N THR A 554 9.25 -2.81 -10.82
CA THR A 554 9.02 -2.36 -12.20
C THR A 554 8.93 -0.83 -12.27
N PRO A 555 9.81 -0.15 -13.00
CA PRO A 555 9.96 1.31 -12.95
C PRO A 555 8.73 2.12 -13.35
N GLU A 556 7.84 1.54 -14.15
CA GLU A 556 6.59 2.19 -14.57
C GLU A 556 5.73 2.61 -13.39
N TYR A 557 5.80 1.88 -12.26
CA TYR A 557 4.93 2.05 -11.10
C TYR A 557 5.63 2.69 -9.89
N ILE A 558 6.92 3.00 -9.97
CA ILE A 558 7.69 3.55 -8.86
C ILE A 558 8.32 4.88 -9.24
N ARG A 559 8.33 5.82 -8.28
CA ARG A 559 9.06 7.08 -8.34
C ARG A 559 9.79 7.28 -7.02
N GLU A 560 11.02 7.72 -7.09
CA GLU A 560 11.84 8.03 -5.91
C GLU A 560 12.41 9.42 -6.03
N TYR A 561 11.88 10.32 -5.21
CA TYR A 561 12.23 11.71 -5.20
C TYR A 561 13.08 12.06 -3.99
N LEU A 562 14.20 12.73 -4.25
CA LEU A 562 15.14 13.22 -3.26
C LEU A 562 15.28 14.75 -3.37
N PRO A 563 14.25 15.50 -2.97
CA PRO A 563 14.29 16.95 -3.05
C PRO A 563 15.44 17.52 -2.21
N ALA A 564 16.10 18.55 -2.73
CA ALA A 564 17.27 19.13 -2.09
C ALA A 564 16.92 20.21 -1.05
N ASP A 565 15.74 20.83 -1.17
CA ASP A 565 15.25 21.91 -0.31
C ASP A 565 13.72 22.04 -0.36
N THR A 566 13.19 23.05 0.32
CA THR A 566 11.73 23.32 0.40
C THR A 566 11.09 23.51 -0.96
N ASN A 567 11.66 24.36 -1.83
CA ASN A 567 11.04 24.65 -3.13
C ASN A 567 10.99 23.40 -4.01
N THR A 568 12.03 22.58 -3.98
CA THR A 568 12.03 21.30 -4.69
C THR A 568 11.06 20.30 -4.07
N LEU A 569 10.92 20.24 -2.74
CA LEU A 569 9.92 19.40 -2.08
C LEU A 569 8.50 19.79 -2.48
N LEU A 570 8.15 21.08 -2.43
CA LEU A 570 6.82 21.56 -2.79
C LEU A 570 6.47 21.22 -4.25
N ALA A 571 7.41 21.40 -5.17
CA ALA A 571 7.23 21.06 -6.57
C ALA A 571 7.08 19.53 -6.78
N VAL A 572 7.85 18.71 -6.07
CA VAL A 572 7.72 17.25 -6.07
C VAL A 572 6.33 16.84 -5.57
N MET A 573 5.87 17.40 -4.46
CA MET A 573 4.58 17.04 -3.88
C MET A 573 3.42 17.42 -4.79
N ASP A 574 3.46 18.59 -5.43
CA ASP A 574 2.47 18.99 -6.43
C ASP A 574 2.41 18.00 -7.61
N GLN A 575 3.57 17.55 -8.09
CA GLN A 575 3.63 16.51 -9.13
C GLN A 575 3.12 15.15 -8.62
N ALA A 576 3.49 14.75 -7.42
CA ALA A 576 3.12 13.47 -6.82
C ALA A 576 1.60 13.36 -6.62
N PHE A 577 0.93 14.44 -6.19
CA PHE A 577 -0.53 14.46 -6.04
C PHE A 577 -1.29 14.44 -7.37
N LYS A 578 -0.67 14.79 -8.48
CA LYS A 578 -1.24 14.70 -9.84
C LYS A 578 -0.98 13.35 -10.49
N ALA A 579 -0.10 12.55 -9.92
CA ALA A 579 0.26 11.26 -10.47
C ALA A 579 -0.83 10.22 -10.22
N GLU A 580 -0.94 9.27 -11.15
CA GLU A 580 -1.88 8.15 -11.09
C GLU A 580 -1.12 6.84 -11.33
N ASP A 581 -1.63 5.75 -10.75
CA ASP A 581 -1.11 4.38 -10.92
C ASP A 581 0.37 4.19 -10.57
N VAL A 582 0.87 4.98 -9.62
CA VAL A 582 2.26 4.91 -9.17
C VAL A 582 2.36 4.97 -7.65
N ILE A 583 3.47 4.50 -7.13
CA ILE A 583 3.91 4.69 -5.76
C ILE A 583 5.02 5.72 -5.80
N ASN A 584 4.84 6.83 -5.10
CA ASN A 584 5.84 7.87 -4.93
C ASN A 584 6.49 7.72 -3.55
N LEU A 585 7.80 7.54 -3.51
CA LEU A 585 8.61 7.67 -2.30
C LEU A 585 9.33 9.02 -2.34
N ILE A 586 9.11 9.84 -1.33
CA ILE A 586 9.72 11.17 -1.20
C ILE A 586 10.54 11.19 0.08
N VAL A 587 11.85 11.42 -0.04
CA VAL A 587 12.75 11.54 1.11
C VAL A 587 12.97 13.01 1.43
N SER A 588 12.49 13.46 2.59
CA SER A 588 12.49 14.88 2.97
C SER A 588 13.02 15.13 4.36
N SER A 589 13.58 16.33 4.53
CA SER A 589 14.16 16.76 5.81
C SER A 589 13.18 17.54 6.68
N LYS A 590 13.27 17.30 7.98
CA LYS A 590 12.56 18.08 9.00
C LYS A 590 13.42 19.08 9.75
N HIS A 591 14.74 19.09 9.54
CA HIS A 591 15.66 19.98 10.22
C HIS A 591 15.89 21.30 9.45
N PRO A 592 16.23 22.41 10.13
CA PRO A 592 16.58 23.65 9.46
C PRO A 592 17.79 23.48 8.55
N ARG A 593 17.71 24.01 7.33
CA ARG A 593 18.77 23.96 6.34
C ARG A 593 18.75 25.15 5.40
N PRO A 594 19.88 25.45 4.74
CA PRO A 594 19.93 26.47 3.70
C PRO A 594 19.04 26.10 2.51
N GLN A 595 18.42 27.11 1.91
CA GLN A 595 17.55 26.98 0.73
C GLN A 595 18.31 27.49 -0.49
N PHE A 596 18.30 26.73 -1.58
CA PHE A 596 19.21 26.95 -2.71
C PHE A 596 18.50 27.27 -4.02
N TYR A 597 17.38 26.61 -4.32
CA TYR A 597 16.75 26.63 -5.64
C TYR A 597 15.52 27.53 -5.65
N SER A 598 15.42 28.37 -6.70
CA SER A 598 14.20 29.15 -6.95
C SER A 598 13.03 28.24 -7.31
N ALA A 599 11.79 28.74 -7.21
CA ALA A 599 10.62 27.96 -7.63
C ALA A 599 10.67 27.55 -9.11
N ALA A 600 11.27 28.36 -9.97
CA ALA A 600 11.42 28.01 -11.39
C ALA A 600 12.45 26.89 -11.60
N GLU A 601 13.58 26.94 -10.91
CA GLU A 601 14.57 25.85 -10.93
C GLU A 601 14.02 24.56 -10.33
N ALA A 602 13.21 24.65 -9.27
CA ALA A 602 12.53 23.51 -8.67
C ALA A 602 11.56 22.84 -9.65
N GLU A 603 10.75 23.61 -10.39
CA GLU A 603 9.87 23.05 -11.43
C GLU A 603 10.66 22.35 -12.53
N GLU A 604 11.79 22.92 -12.94
CA GLU A 604 12.65 22.32 -13.95
C GLU A 604 13.29 21.03 -13.44
N LEU A 605 13.85 21.04 -12.23
CA LEU A 605 14.44 19.89 -11.57
C LEU A 605 13.45 18.72 -11.46
N VAL A 606 12.22 19.00 -11.08
CA VAL A 606 11.19 17.96 -10.92
C VAL A 606 10.73 17.44 -12.28
N ARG A 607 10.58 18.30 -13.29
CA ARG A 607 10.19 17.89 -14.65
C ARG A 607 11.26 17.00 -15.30
N GLU A 608 12.52 17.41 -15.22
CA GLU A 608 13.63 16.67 -15.84
C GLU A 608 14.14 15.53 -14.95
N GLY A 609 13.96 15.64 -13.63
CA GLY A 609 14.46 14.72 -12.60
C GLY A 609 15.90 15.01 -12.16
N TYR A 610 16.61 15.83 -12.89
CA TYR A 610 17.98 16.28 -12.61
C TYR A 610 18.27 17.62 -13.30
N LYS A 611 19.34 18.30 -12.91
CA LYS A 611 19.82 19.51 -13.59
C LYS A 611 21.30 19.77 -13.30
N VAL A 612 22.02 20.24 -14.34
CA VAL A 612 23.32 20.92 -14.16
C VAL A 612 23.04 22.30 -13.58
N ILE A 613 23.65 22.62 -12.47
CA ILE A 613 23.43 23.88 -11.75
C ILE A 613 24.52 24.88 -12.07
N ASP A 614 24.21 25.86 -12.93
CA ASP A 614 25.18 26.83 -13.45
C ASP A 614 25.83 27.67 -12.34
N TRP A 615 25.06 28.15 -11.36
CA TRP A 615 25.59 28.96 -10.26
C TRP A 615 26.47 28.17 -9.28
N ALA A 616 26.39 26.84 -9.28
CA ALA A 616 27.21 25.94 -8.47
C ALA A 616 28.36 25.29 -9.27
N SER A 617 28.41 25.49 -10.57
CA SER A 617 29.46 25.00 -11.47
C SER A 617 30.53 26.08 -11.69
N THR A 618 31.80 25.71 -11.85
CA THR A 618 32.88 26.60 -12.20
C THR A 618 33.11 26.69 -13.72
N VAL A 619 32.33 25.93 -14.49
CA VAL A 619 32.36 25.83 -15.95
C VAL A 619 30.92 25.91 -16.47
N SER A 620 30.75 26.44 -17.68
CA SER A 620 29.43 26.48 -18.32
C SER A 620 28.92 25.09 -18.68
N ALA A 621 27.59 24.92 -18.82
CA ALA A 621 26.98 23.63 -19.15
C ALA A 621 27.47 23.01 -20.48
N ASP A 622 27.87 23.88 -21.47
CA ASP A 622 28.35 23.46 -22.79
C ASP A 622 29.87 23.18 -22.80
N GLU A 623 30.57 23.51 -21.74
CA GLU A 623 32.02 23.32 -21.66
C GLU A 623 32.35 22.00 -20.97
N GLU A 624 33.40 21.30 -21.46
CA GLU A 624 33.81 20.03 -20.85
C GLU A 624 34.43 20.27 -19.46
N PRO A 625 33.92 19.61 -18.40
CA PRO A 625 34.50 19.73 -17.07
C PRO A 625 35.73 18.83 -16.90
N ASP A 626 36.56 19.14 -15.91
CA ASP A 626 37.60 18.24 -15.43
C ASP A 626 37.05 17.21 -14.45
N LEU A 627 35.94 17.57 -13.80
CA LEU A 627 35.28 16.80 -12.72
C LEU A 627 33.78 17.06 -12.68
N VAL A 628 33.00 16.04 -12.42
CA VAL A 628 31.57 16.16 -12.13
C VAL A 628 31.32 15.84 -10.64
N ILE A 629 30.64 16.74 -9.93
CA ILE A 629 30.12 16.48 -8.59
C ILE A 629 28.59 16.41 -8.67
N ALA A 630 28.01 15.27 -8.31
CA ALA A 630 26.57 15.06 -8.33
C ALA A 630 26.04 14.81 -6.92
N ALA A 631 24.81 15.24 -6.67
CA ALA A 631 24.16 15.04 -5.36
C ALA A 631 22.68 14.69 -5.51
N ALA A 632 22.22 13.74 -4.68
CA ALA A 632 20.82 13.39 -4.55
C ALA A 632 20.43 13.25 -3.07
N GLY A 633 19.51 14.08 -2.64
CA GLY A 633 19.06 14.22 -1.25
C GLY A 633 19.53 15.51 -0.59
N THR A 634 18.92 15.84 0.51
CA THR A 634 19.11 17.14 1.19
C THR A 634 20.50 17.31 1.78
N GLU A 635 20.96 16.37 2.61
CA GLU A 635 22.31 16.41 3.18
C GLU A 635 23.40 16.21 2.14
N PRO A 636 23.27 15.24 1.21
CA PRO A 636 24.24 15.12 0.11
C PRO A 636 24.37 16.38 -0.73
N ASN A 637 23.28 17.08 -1.03
CA ASN A 637 23.32 18.35 -1.79
C ASN A 637 24.07 19.45 -1.02
N LEU A 638 23.80 19.58 0.29
CA LEU A 638 24.48 20.54 1.14
C LEU A 638 26.00 20.30 1.17
N GLU A 639 26.41 19.05 1.41
CA GLU A 639 27.82 18.71 1.54
C GLU A 639 28.58 18.82 0.21
N ALA A 640 27.92 18.41 -0.88
CA ALA A 640 28.52 18.52 -2.22
C ALA A 640 28.70 19.98 -2.63
N LEU A 641 27.76 20.89 -2.36
CA LEU A 641 27.91 22.32 -2.59
C LEU A 641 29.06 22.91 -1.75
N ALA A 642 29.18 22.48 -0.48
CA ALA A 642 30.28 22.91 0.36
C ALA A 642 31.65 22.40 -0.17
N ALA A 643 31.70 21.16 -0.66
CA ALA A 643 32.88 20.59 -1.30
C ALA A 643 33.32 21.39 -2.54
N VAL A 644 32.37 21.80 -3.40
CA VAL A 644 32.67 22.68 -4.55
C VAL A 644 33.30 23.98 -4.08
N THR A 645 32.79 24.60 -3.02
CA THR A 645 33.36 25.84 -2.48
C THR A 645 34.82 25.64 -1.97
N ILE A 646 35.08 24.53 -1.28
CA ILE A 646 36.39 24.16 -0.76
C ILE A 646 37.36 23.94 -1.94
N LEU A 647 36.95 23.18 -2.94
CA LEU A 647 37.76 22.89 -4.13
C LEU A 647 38.06 24.15 -4.92
N HIS A 648 37.08 25.03 -5.16
CA HIS A 648 37.28 26.27 -5.88
C HIS A 648 38.28 27.22 -5.20
N LYS A 649 38.25 27.27 -3.87
CA LYS A 649 39.22 28.04 -3.10
C LYS A 649 40.65 27.50 -3.23
N ALA A 650 40.80 26.17 -3.20
CA ALA A 650 42.10 25.52 -3.27
C ALA A 650 42.63 25.45 -4.70
N PHE A 651 41.79 25.26 -5.70
CA PHE A 651 42.12 25.03 -7.10
C PHE A 651 41.19 25.85 -8.00
N PRO A 652 41.40 27.17 -8.11
CA PRO A 652 40.51 28.08 -8.86
C PRO A 652 40.33 27.75 -10.35
N GLU A 653 41.34 27.09 -10.96
CA GLU A 653 41.33 26.70 -12.38
C GLU A 653 40.58 25.36 -12.64
N LEU A 654 40.23 24.63 -11.62
CA LEU A 654 39.56 23.34 -11.75
C LEU A 654 38.12 23.52 -12.25
N LYS A 655 37.82 22.89 -13.40
CA LYS A 655 36.51 22.95 -14.05
C LYS A 655 35.56 21.92 -13.44
N ILE A 656 34.67 22.38 -12.57
CA ILE A 656 33.72 21.55 -11.85
C ILE A 656 32.33 21.76 -12.43
N ARG A 657 31.66 20.66 -12.82
CA ARG A 657 30.23 20.62 -13.13
C ARG A 657 29.49 20.09 -11.95
N PHE A 658 28.52 20.86 -11.42
CA PHE A 658 27.66 20.42 -10.35
C PHE A 658 26.30 19.97 -10.87
N VAL A 659 25.83 18.76 -10.45
CA VAL A 659 24.56 18.18 -10.87
C VAL A 659 23.70 17.88 -9.64
N ASN A 660 22.49 18.44 -9.59
CA ASN A 660 21.49 18.01 -8.62
C ASN A 660 20.54 17.00 -9.24
N VAL A 661 20.24 15.92 -8.53
CA VAL A 661 19.34 14.84 -8.94
C VAL A 661 18.18 14.74 -7.96
N VAL A 662 16.95 14.87 -8.47
CA VAL A 662 15.71 14.80 -7.67
C VAL A 662 14.97 13.49 -7.90
N ASP A 663 14.76 13.06 -9.16
CA ASP A 663 14.21 11.71 -9.46
C ASP A 663 15.37 10.77 -9.82
N ILE A 664 15.81 10.00 -8.83
CA ILE A 664 17.00 9.16 -8.99
C ILE A 664 16.83 8.07 -10.05
N LEU A 665 15.60 7.56 -10.23
CA LEU A 665 15.32 6.49 -11.19
C LEU A 665 15.39 6.98 -12.64
N LYS A 666 15.27 8.28 -12.89
CA LYS A 666 15.49 8.87 -14.22
C LYS A 666 16.91 8.74 -14.75
N LEU A 667 17.88 8.50 -13.90
CA LEU A 667 19.26 8.24 -14.34
C LEU A 667 19.44 6.85 -14.96
N ARG A 668 18.45 5.96 -14.84
CA ARG A 668 18.48 4.62 -15.43
C ARG A 668 18.49 4.68 -16.95
N HIS A 669 19.05 3.64 -17.57
CA HIS A 669 19.03 3.50 -19.03
C HIS A 669 17.61 3.20 -19.53
N PRO A 670 17.19 3.69 -20.73
CA PRO A 670 15.84 3.46 -21.27
C PRO A 670 15.44 1.99 -21.46
N SER A 671 16.43 1.08 -21.53
CA SER A 671 16.13 -0.37 -21.54
C SER A 671 15.62 -0.91 -20.20
N VAL A 672 15.83 -0.17 -19.10
CA VAL A 672 15.40 -0.51 -17.75
C VAL A 672 14.18 0.30 -17.37
N ASP A 673 14.22 1.61 -17.57
CA ASP A 673 13.10 2.54 -17.32
C ASP A 673 12.89 3.41 -18.57
N ALA A 674 11.73 3.28 -19.20
CA ALA A 674 11.40 4.04 -20.42
C ALA A 674 11.47 5.57 -20.23
N ARG A 675 11.46 6.08 -18.99
CA ARG A 675 11.64 7.49 -18.64
C ARG A 675 13.11 7.87 -18.49
N GLY A 676 13.99 6.89 -18.51
CA GLY A 676 15.42 7.05 -18.24
C GLY A 676 16.16 7.79 -19.33
N LEU A 677 17.37 8.23 -19.02
CA LEU A 677 18.23 8.96 -19.94
C LEU A 677 18.85 8.04 -20.99
N SER A 678 18.84 8.45 -22.24
CA SER A 678 19.67 7.84 -23.26
C SER A 678 21.17 7.99 -22.91
N ASP A 679 22.03 7.21 -23.52
CA ASP A 679 23.47 7.35 -23.29
C ASP A 679 23.99 8.72 -23.73
N GLU A 680 23.45 9.29 -24.82
CA GLU A 680 23.83 10.63 -25.28
C GLU A 680 23.45 11.71 -24.22
N GLU A 681 22.26 11.63 -23.63
CA GLU A 681 21.83 12.55 -22.58
C GLU A 681 22.64 12.35 -21.30
N PHE A 682 22.90 11.11 -20.93
CA PHE A 682 23.69 10.78 -19.75
C PHE A 682 25.14 11.26 -19.87
N ASP A 683 25.78 11.04 -21.04
CA ASP A 683 27.16 11.46 -21.31
C ASP A 683 27.31 12.99 -21.34
N LYS A 684 26.29 13.72 -21.79
CA LYS A 684 26.28 15.19 -21.70
C LYS A 684 26.36 15.70 -20.26
N VAL A 685 25.78 14.98 -19.33
CA VAL A 685 25.75 15.36 -17.91
C VAL A 685 26.97 14.85 -17.18
N PHE A 686 27.24 13.54 -17.29
CA PHE A 686 28.25 12.83 -16.50
C PHE A 686 29.55 12.57 -17.26
N THR A 687 29.68 12.99 -18.50
CA THR A 687 30.81 12.74 -19.43
C THR A 687 31.01 11.23 -19.71
N THR A 688 32.02 10.88 -20.48
CA THR A 688 32.34 9.48 -20.79
C THR A 688 33.55 8.96 -20.03
N ASP A 689 34.37 9.85 -19.43
CA ASP A 689 35.70 9.50 -18.88
C ASP A 689 36.14 10.34 -17.67
N LYS A 690 35.53 11.53 -17.47
CA LYS A 690 35.90 12.38 -16.35
C LYS A 690 35.48 11.80 -15.01
N PRO A 691 36.21 12.07 -13.92
CA PRO A 691 35.79 11.62 -12.59
C PRO A 691 34.39 12.14 -12.24
N VAL A 692 33.57 11.27 -11.68
CA VAL A 692 32.27 11.60 -11.12
C VAL A 692 32.30 11.27 -9.63
N ILE A 693 32.10 12.27 -8.78
CA ILE A 693 31.87 12.10 -7.35
C ILE A 693 30.37 12.23 -7.10
N PHE A 694 29.74 11.17 -6.66
CA PHE A 694 28.29 11.13 -6.43
C PHE A 694 27.97 11.04 -4.94
N ALA A 695 27.45 12.11 -4.36
CA ALA A 695 26.95 12.15 -3.00
C ALA A 695 25.48 11.70 -2.99
N PHE A 696 25.18 10.59 -2.30
CA PHE A 696 23.87 9.94 -2.33
C PHE A 696 23.31 9.68 -0.94
N HIS A 697 22.02 9.92 -0.78
CA HIS A 697 21.33 9.73 0.50
C HIS A 697 21.28 8.27 0.97
N GLY A 698 21.08 7.34 0.04
CA GLY A 698 20.93 5.91 0.33
C GLY A 698 22.24 5.12 0.23
N TYR A 699 22.12 3.82 0.10
CA TYR A 699 23.28 2.92 -0.07
C TYR A 699 23.95 3.09 -1.42
N GLU A 700 25.29 3.15 -1.43
CA GLU A 700 26.12 3.38 -2.61
C GLU A 700 25.84 2.41 -3.78
N GLY A 701 25.43 1.17 -3.47
CA GLY A 701 25.19 0.13 -4.47
C GLY A 701 24.15 0.52 -5.53
N MET A 702 23.14 1.28 -5.16
CA MET A 702 22.10 1.74 -6.08
C MET A 702 22.66 2.65 -7.20
N ILE A 703 23.56 3.56 -6.86
CA ILE A 703 24.20 4.45 -7.84
C ILE A 703 25.18 3.67 -8.74
N ARG A 704 25.94 2.74 -8.13
CA ARG A 704 26.84 1.87 -8.90
C ARG A 704 26.06 1.04 -9.94
N ASP A 705 24.89 0.54 -9.58
CA ASP A 705 24.03 -0.22 -10.51
C ASP A 705 23.53 0.66 -11.66
N ILE A 706 23.09 1.89 -11.39
CA ILE A 706 22.68 2.84 -12.41
C ILE A 706 23.81 3.14 -13.42
N PHE A 707 25.05 3.27 -12.95
CA PHE A 707 26.22 3.56 -13.79
C PHE A 707 26.81 2.32 -14.46
N PHE A 708 26.48 1.11 -14.02
CA PHE A 708 27.10 -0.12 -14.50
C PHE A 708 27.03 -0.29 -16.02
N ASN A 709 25.93 0.08 -16.63
CA ASN A 709 25.72 -0.01 -18.08
C ASN A 709 25.97 1.31 -18.83
N ARG A 710 26.57 2.32 -18.18
CA ARG A 710 26.91 3.61 -18.80
C ARG A 710 28.35 3.63 -19.31
N HIS A 711 28.69 4.61 -20.13
CA HIS A 711 30.05 4.72 -20.68
C HIS A 711 31.08 5.12 -19.63
N ASN A 712 30.68 6.00 -18.70
CA ASN A 712 31.60 6.49 -17.67
C ASN A 712 31.66 5.54 -16.46
N HIS A 713 32.81 4.90 -16.27
CA HIS A 713 33.10 4.06 -15.11
C HIS A 713 34.05 4.73 -14.10
N ASN A 714 34.46 5.97 -14.34
CA ASN A 714 35.27 6.73 -13.39
C ASN A 714 34.40 7.37 -12.31
N LEU A 715 33.65 6.51 -11.61
CA LEU A 715 32.64 6.85 -10.61
C LEU A 715 33.14 6.53 -9.22
N ARG A 716 32.96 7.50 -8.31
CA ARG A 716 33.12 7.34 -6.86
C ARG A 716 31.82 7.76 -6.19
N VAL A 717 31.28 6.88 -5.38
CA VAL A 717 30.00 7.10 -4.70
C VAL A 717 30.24 7.21 -3.21
N HIS A 718 29.66 8.24 -2.63
CA HIS A 718 29.57 8.42 -1.18
C HIS A 718 28.11 8.35 -0.78
N GLY A 719 27.74 7.35 0.00
CA GLY A 719 26.39 7.08 0.46
C GLY A 719 26.37 6.67 1.92
N TYR A 720 25.19 6.39 2.44
CA TYR A 720 25.06 5.90 3.82
C TYR A 720 25.84 4.59 4.01
N ARG A 721 26.55 4.51 5.14
CA ARG A 721 27.26 3.32 5.60
C ARG A 721 26.76 2.92 6.99
N GLU A 722 26.69 1.62 7.25
CA GLU A 722 26.23 1.04 8.52
C GLU A 722 27.25 1.26 9.68
N ASN A 723 27.72 2.49 9.80
CA ASN A 723 28.64 2.92 10.86
C ASN A 723 27.94 3.83 11.90
N GLY A 724 26.60 4.00 11.76
CA GLY A 724 25.85 4.94 12.57
C GLY A 724 25.87 4.62 14.06
N ASP A 725 25.89 5.69 14.86
CA ASP A 725 25.86 5.65 16.31
C ASP A 725 25.21 6.94 16.85
N ILE A 726 25.29 7.16 18.16
CA ILE A 726 24.97 8.45 18.78
C ILE A 726 26.15 9.39 18.55
N THR A 727 25.89 10.51 17.89
CA THR A 727 26.92 11.48 17.53
C THR A 727 26.32 12.87 17.25
N THR A 728 26.95 13.68 16.40
CA THR A 728 26.44 14.98 15.94
C THR A 728 25.91 14.90 14.53
N PRO A 729 25.04 15.83 14.08
CA PRO A 729 24.47 15.80 12.73
C PRO A 729 25.51 15.77 11.61
N PHE A 730 26.61 16.48 11.73
CA PHE A 730 27.66 16.44 10.73
C PHE A 730 28.49 15.18 10.79
N ASP A 731 28.78 14.66 11.99
CA ASP A 731 29.55 13.44 12.16
C ASP A 731 28.85 12.20 11.55
N MET A 732 27.52 12.18 11.51
CA MET A 732 26.77 11.16 10.76
C MET A 732 27.23 11.08 9.29
N ARG A 733 27.57 12.22 8.69
CA ARG A 733 28.08 12.30 7.31
C ARG A 733 29.56 11.93 7.26
N VAL A 734 30.35 12.32 8.26
CA VAL A 734 31.76 11.94 8.38
C VAL A 734 31.90 10.42 8.51
N MET A 735 31.09 9.76 9.33
CA MET A 735 31.05 8.30 9.45
C MET A 735 30.74 7.58 8.13
N SER A 736 30.03 8.23 7.24
CA SER A 736 29.69 7.74 5.90
C SER A 736 30.63 8.24 4.80
N GLU A 737 31.67 9.02 5.14
CA GLU A 737 32.54 9.74 4.19
C GLU A 737 31.77 10.58 3.16
N LEU A 738 30.58 11.05 3.53
CA LEU A 738 29.68 11.83 2.69
C LEU A 738 29.76 13.33 3.01
N ASP A 739 30.60 13.71 3.95
CA ASP A 739 30.84 15.09 4.34
C ASP A 739 31.70 15.85 3.32
N ARG A 740 31.66 17.17 3.40
CA ARG A 740 32.35 18.09 2.47
C ARG A 740 33.84 17.89 2.37
N PHE A 741 34.51 17.44 3.41
CA PHE A 741 35.96 17.26 3.44
C PHE A 741 36.35 16.00 2.68
N HIS A 742 35.71 14.86 2.95
CA HIS A 742 35.94 13.63 2.19
C HIS A 742 35.54 13.77 0.72
N LEU A 743 34.38 14.43 0.44
CA LEU A 743 33.98 14.69 -0.94
C LEU A 743 34.98 15.54 -1.70
N ALA A 744 35.51 16.62 -1.08
CA ALA A 744 36.51 17.50 -1.68
C ALA A 744 37.85 16.79 -1.86
N GLN A 745 38.30 16.01 -0.87
CA GLN A 745 39.50 15.21 -0.90
C GLN A 745 39.47 14.20 -2.06
N ASP A 746 38.38 13.43 -2.15
CA ASP A 746 38.25 12.41 -3.18
C ASP A 746 38.13 13.02 -4.59
N ALA A 747 37.44 14.15 -4.71
CA ALA A 747 37.34 14.92 -5.94
C ALA A 747 38.71 15.44 -6.42
N ALA A 748 39.49 16.04 -5.52
CA ALA A 748 40.82 16.52 -5.84
C ALA A 748 41.79 15.39 -6.25
N ASN A 749 41.77 14.28 -5.49
CA ASN A 749 42.56 13.09 -5.82
C ASN A 749 42.18 12.49 -7.18
N ALA A 750 40.92 12.49 -7.53
CA ALA A 750 40.43 11.95 -8.79
C ALA A 750 40.83 12.85 -10.00
N ALA A 751 40.74 14.17 -9.86
CA ALA A 751 40.98 15.11 -10.93
C ALA A 751 42.46 15.46 -11.11
N LEU A 752 43.23 15.60 -10.01
CA LEU A 752 44.58 16.15 -9.98
C LEU A 752 45.67 15.13 -9.63
N GLY A 753 45.28 13.96 -9.10
CA GLY A 753 46.23 12.91 -8.74
C GLY A 753 47.23 13.36 -7.67
N ALA A 754 48.52 13.23 -7.97
CA ALA A 754 49.58 13.56 -7.04
C ALA A 754 49.65 15.06 -6.64
N GLU A 755 49.12 15.96 -7.43
CA GLU A 755 49.09 17.41 -7.13
C GLU A 755 48.12 17.72 -5.97
N ALA A 756 47.16 16.83 -5.68
CA ALA A 756 46.22 16.98 -4.57
C ALA A 756 46.77 16.52 -3.23
N ALA A 757 47.98 15.94 -3.14
CA ALA A 757 48.44 15.25 -1.94
C ALA A 757 48.46 16.11 -0.65
N GLU A 758 48.92 17.36 -0.77
CA GLU A 758 48.97 18.31 0.35
C GLU A 758 47.55 18.72 0.79
N PHE A 759 46.69 18.99 -0.18
CA PHE A 759 45.27 19.29 0.08
C PHE A 759 44.55 18.10 0.74
N ALA A 760 44.80 16.90 0.25
CA ALA A 760 44.20 15.69 0.83
C ALA A 760 44.62 15.51 2.32
N ALA A 761 45.89 15.71 2.63
CA ALA A 761 46.39 15.66 4.01
C ALA A 761 45.73 16.76 4.88
N GLN A 762 45.47 17.94 4.35
CA GLN A 762 44.77 19.00 5.09
C GLN A 762 43.31 18.64 5.38
N MET A 763 42.61 17.94 4.47
CA MET A 763 41.25 17.46 4.72
C MET A 763 41.23 16.40 5.82
N ASP A 764 42.19 15.46 5.81
CA ASP A 764 42.34 14.46 6.88
C ASP A 764 42.59 15.13 8.25
N GLU A 765 43.43 16.14 8.33
CA GLU A 765 43.67 16.92 9.54
C GLU A 765 42.39 17.62 10.02
N THR A 766 41.58 18.15 9.11
CA THR A 766 40.32 18.81 9.45
C THR A 766 39.30 17.84 10.00
N VAL A 767 39.17 16.65 9.40
CA VAL A 767 38.29 15.57 9.92
C VAL A 767 38.80 15.10 11.29
N ALA A 768 40.12 14.92 11.48
CA ALA A 768 40.67 14.54 12.76
C ALA A 768 40.41 15.59 13.85
N PHE A 769 40.50 16.88 13.51
CA PHE A 769 40.13 17.98 14.39
C PHE A 769 38.65 17.96 14.76
N HIS A 770 37.75 17.77 13.78
CA HIS A 770 36.32 17.61 14.00
C HIS A 770 36.03 16.47 14.98
N ASN A 771 36.62 15.31 14.73
CA ASN A 771 36.44 14.13 15.57
C ASN A 771 36.89 14.31 17.04
N ALA A 772 37.94 15.13 17.24
CA ALA A 772 38.36 15.51 18.59
C ALA A 772 37.39 16.51 19.23
N TYR A 773 36.93 17.50 18.44
CA TYR A 773 36.09 18.60 18.90
C TYR A 773 34.70 18.09 19.37
N ILE A 774 34.06 17.20 18.62
CA ILE A 774 32.73 16.68 18.98
C ILE A 774 32.76 15.86 20.28
N ARG A 775 33.86 15.15 20.53
CA ARG A 775 34.03 14.37 21.77
C ARG A 775 34.19 15.24 22.99
N GLU A 776 34.74 16.43 22.84
CA GLU A 776 34.89 17.40 23.91
C GLU A 776 33.65 18.27 24.11
N ASN A 777 33.02 18.70 23.02
CA ASN A 777 31.99 19.73 23.05
C ASN A 777 30.57 19.17 22.86
N GLY A 778 30.41 17.97 22.31
CA GLY A 778 29.09 17.36 21.98
C GLY A 778 28.33 18.09 20.87
N ASP A 779 29.06 18.85 20.01
CA ASP A 779 28.49 19.68 18.94
C ASP A 779 29.47 19.74 17.76
N ASP A 780 28.98 20.06 16.57
CA ASP A 780 29.79 20.18 15.36
C ASP A 780 30.72 21.42 15.41
N ILE A 781 31.81 21.41 14.66
CA ILE A 781 32.74 22.55 14.59
C ILE A 781 32.05 23.81 14.03
N PRO A 782 32.39 25.02 14.52
CA PRO A 782 31.73 26.28 14.10
C PRO A 782 31.77 26.54 12.59
N GLU A 783 32.80 26.11 11.90
CA GLU A 783 32.94 26.26 10.45
C GLU A 783 31.89 25.49 9.67
N VAL A 784 31.50 24.32 10.15
CA VAL A 784 30.41 23.53 9.56
C VAL A 784 29.05 24.15 9.90
N GLN A 785 28.80 24.50 11.17
CA GLN A 785 27.53 25.09 11.61
C GLN A 785 27.23 26.43 10.93
N ASN A 786 28.24 27.26 10.72
CA ASN A 786 28.08 28.62 10.17
C ASN A 786 28.36 28.68 8.67
N TRP A 787 28.53 27.55 7.99
CA TRP A 787 28.83 27.54 6.57
C TRP A 787 27.73 28.24 5.77
N LYS A 788 28.15 29.02 4.78
CA LYS A 788 27.27 29.70 3.82
C LYS A 788 27.83 29.50 2.44
N TRP A 789 26.94 29.40 1.47
CA TRP A 789 27.30 29.32 0.08
C TRP A 789 28.08 30.58 -0.34
N GLU A 790 29.20 30.38 -0.98
CA GLU A 790 29.99 31.41 -1.63
C GLU A 790 29.93 31.22 -3.14
N ASN A 791 29.55 32.26 -3.86
CA ASN A 791 29.40 32.15 -5.30
C ASN A 791 30.78 31.90 -5.96
N VAL A 792 30.93 30.74 -6.58
CA VAL A 792 32.18 30.30 -7.22
C VAL A 792 32.43 30.97 -8.61
N ASN A 793 31.45 31.68 -9.12
CA ASN A 793 31.53 32.37 -10.42
C ASN A 793 31.82 33.90 -10.28
N LYS A 794 32.24 34.39 -9.12
CA LYS A 794 32.54 35.79 -8.87
C LYS A 794 34.05 36.04 -8.78
#